data_d65ad70d69ec28aec8a5f9fbf9ddb7d7
#
_entry.id   d65ad70d69ec28aec8a5f9fbf9ddb7d7
#
_cell.length_a   1.000
_cell.length_b   1.000
_cell.length_c   1.000
_cell.angle_alpha   90.00
_cell.angle_beta   90.00
_cell.angle_gamma   90.00
#
_symmetry.space_group_name_H-M   'P 1'
#
loop_
_entity.id
_entity.type
_entity.pdbx_description
1 polymer ?
#
loop_
_entity_poly.entity_id
_entity_poly.type
_entity_poly.pdbx_seq_one_letter_code
_entity_poly.pdbx_strand_id
1 'polypeptide(L)'
;MSQDYNSTLNLPKTDFPMRAGLPKSEPVTLKAWEDNKVYEKLMEVNEGKPLFVLHDGPPYANGDIHLGHALNKILKDFIVRYKNMAGFKAPYVPGWDTHGLPTELKARKKAGIGNSAEISIVELRKMCEEFVTGYINDQRTQFKRLGVIGEWDNPYITLKHEFEAEQIRVFAKMATKGYIYKGLKPVYWCPECKTALAEAEIEYAEDPCHSIYVKFTVTDDKGVFSNLGLDPSKVKFVIWTTTTWTLPANVAICVGPRYEYSIIKTGDEYLVMATELYKSAFEAAEITDYEVVATVKGSDLEYIKTAHPFLDRESLVIVGDHVTLESGTGCVHTAPGHGVDDFNVCQNYPEIPTICPVDSNGVLTEEAGQFAGLTTDEANKKIAVYLDENGYLFALKKIIHQYPHCWRCKTPILFRATDQWFCSVEDFKDKACEAIDSVKWIPAWGHDRITNMVKERKDWCISRQRKWGVPIPIFFCKECGEAHIDNDAMMAVADLFEKEGSNAWYSHTAAEILPKGTKCKKCGCTEFEKEKDIMDVWFDSGSSHAAVVSKRDNLKFPADLYLEGNDQYRGWFQSSLLTSVATEGVAPYKAVLTHGMILDEEKRKMSKSLGNGISPQDVTEKYGADVLRLWVSSTDYQSDVHISNEILKQISESYRKIRNTARYILGNVYDFNPDTDSVPVNELMPMDKWAIVKLNELIAKVKQAYDNYEFHQVYHSIRNFCVIDMSNFYLDVLKDRLYTEKSDSKSRKAAQTAIYIILNAMTRMISPILAYTSDEIWKYMPHSSNENAENVIFNEMPNQVEIETDADFMPFWDEIHQLRDDVKKSLEGLIKDKTIKSSLEAKVTLKASGEKLEFLKKAEPELAAAFIVSAVEIAENDGELEIAVDKAIGEKCERCWIISETVGTDSEHPHLCKRCCSILK
;
A
#
# COMPACT_ATOMS: atom_id res chain seq x y z
N MET A 1 14.59 -65.00 22.79
CA MET A 1 14.04 -63.61 22.94
C MET A 1 14.56 -62.88 21.72
N SER A 2 13.65 -62.26 20.88
CA SER A 2 14.11 -61.43 19.78
C SER A 2 14.87 -60.25 20.39
N GLN A 3 16.08 -60.03 19.95
CA GLN A 3 16.92 -58.92 20.38
C GLN A 3 16.28 -57.66 19.83
N ASP A 4 15.91 -56.71 20.71
CA ASP A 4 15.33 -55.45 20.27
C ASP A 4 16.43 -54.53 19.70
N TYR A 5 16.56 -54.46 18.36
CA TYR A 5 17.54 -53.61 17.67
C TYR A 5 17.16 -52.13 17.59
N ASN A 6 15.97 -51.75 18.06
CA ASN A 6 15.55 -50.35 18.04
C ASN A 6 16.46 -49.44 18.87
N SER A 7 16.99 -49.99 19.99
CA SER A 7 17.91 -49.23 20.86
C SER A 7 19.27 -48.93 20.21
N THR A 8 19.59 -49.57 19.08
CA THR A 8 20.86 -49.41 18.33
C THR A 8 20.71 -48.38 17.19
N LEU A 9 19.50 -47.82 16.99
CA LEU A 9 19.21 -46.83 15.94
C LEU A 9 19.35 -45.44 16.48
N ASN A 10 19.88 -44.52 15.65
CA ASN A 10 19.92 -43.08 15.94
C ASN A 10 18.60 -42.42 15.52
N LEU A 11 17.51 -42.72 16.24
CA LEU A 11 16.21 -42.16 15.92
C LEU A 11 16.15 -40.65 16.23
N PRO A 12 15.36 -39.86 15.45
CA PRO A 12 15.28 -38.43 15.65
C PRO A 12 14.80 -38.04 17.06
N LYS A 13 15.48 -37.07 17.69
CA LYS A 13 15.15 -36.50 19.00
C LYS A 13 15.14 -35.00 18.93
N THR A 14 14.10 -34.34 19.43
CA THR A 14 14.06 -32.89 19.53
C THR A 14 13.01 -32.44 20.53
N ASP A 15 13.32 -31.40 21.29
CA ASP A 15 12.38 -30.71 22.15
C ASP A 15 11.55 -29.66 21.39
N PHE A 16 11.85 -29.46 20.10
CA PHE A 16 11.07 -28.56 19.22
C PHE A 16 9.61 -29.05 19.13
N PRO A 17 8.63 -28.23 19.51
CA PRO A 17 7.25 -28.65 19.66
C PRO A 17 6.67 -29.25 18.36
N MET A 18 5.95 -30.35 18.49
CA MET A 18 5.29 -30.99 17.34
C MET A 18 4.23 -30.09 16.71
N ARG A 19 3.45 -29.38 17.53
CA ARG A 19 2.46 -28.40 17.09
C ARG A 19 2.98 -27.00 17.33
N ALA A 20 2.90 -26.12 16.35
CA ALA A 20 3.36 -24.74 16.47
C ALA A 20 2.60 -23.95 17.57
N GLY A 21 1.27 -24.12 17.62
CA GLY A 21 0.44 -23.40 18.60
C GLY A 21 0.57 -21.88 18.51
N LEU A 22 0.83 -21.32 17.32
CA LEU A 22 1.18 -19.93 17.05
C LEU A 22 0.37 -18.89 17.84
N PRO A 23 -0.97 -19.00 17.93
CA PRO A 23 -1.76 -18.02 18.70
C PRO A 23 -1.32 -17.92 20.18
N LYS A 24 -0.72 -18.96 20.73
CA LYS A 24 -0.26 -19.01 22.13
C LYS A 24 1.25 -18.83 22.28
N SER A 25 2.04 -19.34 21.35
CA SER A 25 3.52 -19.27 21.41
C SER A 25 4.05 -17.89 20.99
N GLU A 26 3.46 -17.26 19.98
CA GLU A 26 3.92 -15.96 19.48
C GLU A 26 3.88 -14.85 20.53
N PRO A 27 2.81 -14.68 21.35
CA PRO A 27 2.83 -13.68 22.43
C PRO A 27 3.94 -13.90 23.46
N VAL A 28 4.33 -15.16 23.72
CA VAL A 28 5.44 -15.48 24.62
C VAL A 28 6.77 -15.06 23.99
N THR A 29 6.94 -15.34 22.70
CA THR A 29 8.15 -14.93 21.96
C THR A 29 8.23 -13.40 21.84
N LEU A 30 7.12 -12.72 21.54
CA LEU A 30 7.06 -11.27 21.49
C LEU A 30 7.50 -10.64 22.82
N LYS A 31 6.96 -11.15 23.93
CA LYS A 31 7.36 -10.69 25.24
C LYS A 31 8.86 -10.92 25.50
N ALA A 32 9.41 -12.05 25.08
CA ALA A 32 10.83 -12.33 25.20
C ALA A 32 11.68 -11.35 24.36
N TRP A 33 11.23 -10.96 23.16
CA TRP A 33 11.91 -9.93 22.36
C TRP A 33 11.93 -8.58 23.04
N GLU A 34 10.81 -8.18 23.67
CA GLU A 34 10.72 -6.93 24.44
C GLU A 34 11.62 -6.97 25.68
N ASP A 35 11.51 -8.01 26.48
CA ASP A 35 12.29 -8.17 27.73
C ASP A 35 13.82 -8.19 27.44
N ASN A 36 14.24 -8.77 26.32
CA ASN A 36 15.63 -8.85 25.88
C ASN A 36 16.09 -7.69 24.99
N LYS A 37 15.20 -6.72 24.68
CA LYS A 37 15.50 -5.55 23.85
C LYS A 37 16.11 -5.92 22.48
N VAL A 38 15.43 -6.86 21.78
CA VAL A 38 15.97 -7.42 20.53
C VAL A 38 16.16 -6.35 19.46
N TYR A 39 15.25 -5.37 19.34
CA TYR A 39 15.40 -4.29 18.36
C TYR A 39 16.58 -3.38 18.66
N GLU A 40 16.77 -2.96 19.91
CA GLU A 40 17.88 -2.12 20.33
C GLU A 40 19.23 -2.81 20.09
N LYS A 41 19.34 -4.08 20.50
CA LYS A 41 20.53 -4.91 20.23
C LYS A 41 20.81 -5.08 18.72
N LEU A 42 19.75 -5.20 17.89
CA LEU A 42 19.92 -5.27 16.44
C LEU A 42 20.55 -3.99 15.90
N MET A 43 20.15 -2.83 16.43
CA MET A 43 20.74 -1.55 16.06
C MET A 43 22.20 -1.42 16.52
N GLU A 44 22.54 -1.98 17.68
CA GLU A 44 23.92 -2.05 18.20
C GLU A 44 24.80 -3.00 17.36
N VAL A 45 24.31 -4.20 17.03
CA VAL A 45 25.03 -5.19 16.20
C VAL A 45 25.35 -4.63 14.82
N ASN A 46 24.46 -3.78 14.29
CA ASN A 46 24.63 -3.17 12.98
C ASN A 46 25.29 -1.77 13.04
N GLU A 47 25.81 -1.35 14.20
CA GLU A 47 26.50 -0.05 14.30
C GLU A 47 27.70 0.03 13.34
N GLY A 48 27.83 1.17 12.67
CA GLY A 48 28.88 1.40 11.68
C GLY A 48 28.61 0.83 10.28
N LYS A 49 27.57 0.03 10.08
CA LYS A 49 27.12 -0.42 8.76
C LYS A 49 26.44 0.72 7.98
N PRO A 50 26.40 0.68 6.65
CA PRO A 50 25.67 1.66 5.84
C PRO A 50 24.21 1.81 6.27
N LEU A 51 23.75 3.04 6.41
CA LEU A 51 22.39 3.33 6.83
C LEU A 51 21.38 3.13 5.69
N PHE A 52 20.30 2.39 5.92
CA PHE A 52 19.15 2.26 5.04
C PHE A 52 17.90 2.76 5.77
N VAL A 53 17.28 3.83 5.26
CA VAL A 53 16.12 4.47 5.88
C VAL A 53 14.85 4.16 5.09
N LEU A 54 13.96 3.36 5.67
CA LEU A 54 12.58 3.23 5.25
C LEU A 54 11.75 4.15 6.17
N HIS A 55 11.25 5.27 5.61
CA HIS A 55 10.40 6.17 6.37
C HIS A 55 8.95 5.69 6.37
N ASP A 56 8.34 5.67 7.54
CA ASP A 56 6.97 5.17 7.72
C ASP A 56 5.94 6.25 7.41
N GLY A 57 4.97 5.99 6.54
CA GLY A 57 3.78 6.81 6.40
C GLY A 57 2.86 6.61 7.61
N PRO A 58 2.43 7.72 8.25
CA PRO A 58 1.73 7.64 9.52
C PRO A 58 0.26 7.25 9.33
N PRO A 59 -0.22 6.10 9.84
CA PRO A 59 -1.64 5.80 9.85
C PRO A 59 -2.40 6.74 10.80
N TYR A 60 -3.71 6.94 10.52
CA TYR A 60 -4.57 7.68 11.42
C TYR A 60 -4.81 6.91 12.73
N ALA A 61 -4.62 7.60 13.87
CA ALA A 61 -4.87 7.08 15.21
C ALA A 61 -6.37 7.17 15.58
N ASN A 62 -7.26 6.49 14.85
CA ASN A 62 -8.71 6.68 14.99
C ASN A 62 -9.55 5.39 14.94
N GLY A 63 -8.96 4.24 15.23
CA GLY A 63 -9.60 2.92 15.26
C GLY A 63 -8.59 1.79 15.26
N ASP A 64 -9.08 0.55 15.40
CA ASP A 64 -8.25 -0.64 15.30
C ASP A 64 -7.64 -0.77 13.91
N ILE A 65 -6.51 -1.49 13.81
CA ILE A 65 -5.89 -1.80 12.52
C ILE A 65 -6.79 -2.70 11.69
N HIS A 66 -6.75 -2.53 10.38
CA HIS A 66 -7.38 -3.40 9.39
C HIS A 66 -6.33 -4.13 8.56
N LEU A 67 -6.75 -5.06 7.70
CA LEU A 67 -5.81 -5.87 6.90
C LEU A 67 -4.90 -5.01 6.00
N GLY A 68 -5.37 -3.86 5.50
CA GLY A 68 -4.51 -2.94 4.73
C GLY A 68 -3.35 -2.41 5.57
N HIS A 69 -3.58 -2.05 6.84
CA HIS A 69 -2.52 -1.70 7.78
C HIS A 69 -1.57 -2.88 8.03
N ALA A 70 -2.12 -4.10 8.19
CA ALA A 70 -1.31 -5.30 8.40
C ALA A 70 -0.42 -5.60 7.18
N LEU A 71 -0.98 -5.57 5.96
CA LEU A 71 -0.22 -5.72 4.71
C LEU A 71 0.94 -4.74 4.65
N ASN A 72 0.65 -3.46 4.83
CA ASN A 72 1.62 -2.37 4.78
C ASN A 72 2.77 -2.55 5.79
N LYS A 73 2.44 -2.74 7.06
CA LYS A 73 3.44 -2.86 8.13
C LYS A 73 4.25 -4.15 8.05
N ILE A 74 3.65 -5.25 7.63
CA ILE A 74 4.35 -6.53 7.41
C ILE A 74 5.34 -6.41 6.25
N LEU A 75 4.96 -5.79 5.12
CA LEU A 75 5.88 -5.54 4.00
C LEU A 75 7.08 -4.68 4.41
N LYS A 76 6.85 -3.62 5.19
CA LYS A 76 7.93 -2.80 5.76
C LYS A 76 8.85 -3.61 6.66
N ASP A 77 8.29 -4.45 7.52
CA ASP A 77 9.06 -5.31 8.43
C ASP A 77 9.91 -6.35 7.66
N PHE A 78 9.40 -6.90 6.55
CA PHE A 78 10.21 -7.77 5.67
C PHE A 78 11.47 -7.06 5.19
N ILE A 79 11.31 -5.82 4.73
CA ILE A 79 12.42 -5.01 4.21
C ILE A 79 13.38 -4.64 5.33
N VAL A 80 12.88 -4.17 6.46
CA VAL A 80 13.71 -3.76 7.60
C VAL A 80 14.52 -4.94 8.14
N ARG A 81 13.90 -6.10 8.35
CA ARG A 81 14.60 -7.32 8.78
C ARG A 81 15.63 -7.75 7.76
N TYR A 82 15.24 -7.85 6.49
CA TYR A 82 16.18 -8.24 5.42
C TYR A 82 17.38 -7.29 5.33
N LYS A 83 17.16 -5.98 5.30
CA LYS A 83 18.24 -4.99 5.17
C LYS A 83 19.20 -5.04 6.35
N ASN A 84 18.70 -5.24 7.58
CA ASN A 84 19.55 -5.44 8.75
C ASN A 84 20.40 -6.70 8.67
N MET A 85 19.89 -7.77 8.05
CA MET A 85 20.64 -9.03 7.83
C MET A 85 21.49 -8.99 6.54
N ALA A 86 21.27 -8.03 5.64
CA ALA A 86 21.98 -7.89 4.37
C ALA A 86 23.14 -6.85 4.41
N GLY A 87 23.64 -6.55 5.60
CA GLY A 87 24.81 -5.69 5.77
C GLY A 87 24.50 -4.20 5.94
N PHE A 88 23.26 -3.83 6.26
CA PHE A 88 22.87 -2.45 6.54
C PHE A 88 22.49 -2.28 8.02
N LYS A 89 22.54 -1.03 8.49
CA LYS A 89 21.80 -0.58 9.67
C LYS A 89 20.49 0.04 9.18
N ALA A 90 19.38 -0.65 9.40
CA ALA A 90 18.06 -0.23 8.95
C ALA A 90 17.12 0.07 10.12
N PRO A 91 17.17 1.27 10.71
CA PRO A 91 16.26 1.69 11.76
C PRO A 91 14.85 1.86 11.20
N TYR A 92 13.84 1.53 12.01
CA TYR A 92 12.44 1.74 11.67
C TYR A 92 11.75 2.54 12.78
N VAL A 93 11.35 3.76 12.45
CA VAL A 93 10.64 4.68 13.33
C VAL A 93 9.17 4.72 12.91
N PRO A 94 8.27 4.02 13.62
CA PRO A 94 6.85 4.05 13.31
C PRO A 94 6.26 5.44 13.58
N GLY A 95 5.20 5.79 12.81
CA GLY A 95 4.54 7.08 12.93
C GLY A 95 3.04 6.99 13.11
N TRP A 96 2.41 8.09 13.58
CA TRP A 96 0.98 8.28 13.64
C TRP A 96 0.57 9.69 13.23
N ASP A 97 -0.47 9.76 12.37
CA ASP A 97 -1.18 10.99 12.06
C ASP A 97 -2.37 11.14 13.01
N THR A 98 -2.47 12.27 13.69
CA THR A 98 -3.39 12.46 14.80
C THR A 98 -4.45 13.52 14.57
N HIS A 99 -4.18 14.47 13.68
CA HIS A 99 -5.05 15.62 13.43
C HIS A 99 -6.12 15.37 12.35
N GLY A 100 -6.89 16.39 12.09
CA GLY A 100 -7.82 16.48 10.99
C GLY A 100 -9.24 16.01 11.30
N LEU A 101 -10.11 16.28 10.32
CA LEU A 101 -11.54 15.99 10.35
C LEU A 101 -11.89 14.54 10.71
N PRO A 102 -11.17 13.51 10.17
CA PRO A 102 -11.47 12.11 10.47
C PRO A 102 -11.45 11.78 11.95
N THR A 103 -10.50 12.31 12.65
CA THR A 103 -10.29 12.12 14.09
C THR A 103 -11.31 12.91 14.90
N GLU A 104 -11.49 14.19 14.59
CA GLU A 104 -12.43 15.06 15.30
C GLU A 104 -13.86 14.49 15.29
N LEU A 105 -14.36 14.06 14.14
CA LEU A 105 -15.71 13.49 14.02
C LEU A 105 -15.88 12.20 14.84
N LYS A 106 -14.87 11.32 14.83
CA LYS A 106 -14.92 10.08 15.63
C LYS A 106 -14.84 10.36 17.12
N ALA A 107 -14.01 11.30 17.56
CA ALA A 107 -13.92 11.72 18.95
C ALA A 107 -15.24 12.30 19.46
N ARG A 108 -15.88 13.22 18.70
CA ARG A 108 -17.20 13.77 18.98
C ARG A 108 -18.26 12.65 19.09
N LYS A 109 -18.28 11.71 18.14
CA LYS A 109 -19.22 10.59 18.13
C LYS A 109 -19.04 9.71 19.37
N LYS A 110 -17.80 9.40 19.75
CA LYS A 110 -17.50 8.59 20.96
C LYS A 110 -17.97 9.30 22.24
N ALA A 111 -17.84 10.63 22.28
CA ALA A 111 -18.30 11.45 23.41
C ALA A 111 -19.84 11.71 23.40
N GLY A 112 -20.56 11.25 22.38
CA GLY A 112 -22.01 11.51 22.24
C GLY A 112 -22.35 12.96 21.85
N ILE A 113 -21.38 13.70 21.28
CA ILE A 113 -21.53 15.13 20.92
C ILE A 113 -21.81 15.22 19.42
N GLY A 114 -22.93 15.84 19.05
CA GLY A 114 -23.30 16.08 17.66
C GLY A 114 -22.29 16.98 16.93
N ASN A 115 -22.20 16.82 15.60
CA ASN A 115 -21.24 17.59 14.79
C ASN A 115 -21.44 19.11 14.88
N SER A 116 -22.69 19.56 15.07
CA SER A 116 -23.09 20.97 15.20
C SER A 116 -23.16 21.48 16.65
N ALA A 117 -22.93 20.61 17.66
CA ALA A 117 -22.99 21.03 19.05
C ALA A 117 -21.84 21.99 19.39
N GLU A 118 -22.15 23.08 20.09
CA GLU A 118 -21.15 24.01 20.60
C GLU A 118 -20.34 23.36 21.73
N ILE A 119 -19.02 23.41 21.61
CA ILE A 119 -18.04 22.98 22.60
C ILE A 119 -16.88 23.98 22.57
N SER A 120 -16.29 24.27 23.71
CA SER A 120 -15.11 25.15 23.74
C SER A 120 -13.93 24.50 22.97
N ILE A 121 -13.12 25.33 22.32
CA ILE A 121 -11.97 24.86 21.51
C ILE A 121 -11.02 24.03 22.37
N VAL A 122 -10.78 24.48 23.60
CA VAL A 122 -9.87 23.79 24.53
C VAL A 122 -10.39 22.42 24.91
N GLU A 123 -11.68 22.29 25.23
CA GLU A 123 -12.29 21.01 25.56
C GLU A 123 -12.32 20.06 24.38
N LEU A 124 -12.64 20.55 23.18
CA LEU A 124 -12.61 19.77 21.96
C LEU A 124 -11.21 19.19 21.67
N ARG A 125 -10.18 20.03 21.76
CA ARG A 125 -8.79 19.64 21.51
C ARG A 125 -8.32 18.62 22.53
N LYS A 126 -8.61 18.84 23.83
CA LYS A 126 -8.29 17.87 24.89
C LYS A 126 -8.98 16.51 24.66
N MET A 127 -10.26 16.54 24.30
CA MET A 127 -11.01 15.31 23.98
C MET A 127 -10.41 14.56 22.79
N CYS A 128 -10.00 15.27 21.75
CA CYS A 128 -9.36 14.66 20.58
C CYS A 128 -7.99 14.07 20.92
N GLU A 129 -7.18 14.76 21.73
CA GLU A 129 -5.87 14.33 22.20
C GLU A 129 -5.98 13.02 23.03
N GLU A 130 -6.91 12.96 23.98
CA GLU A 130 -7.18 11.74 24.76
C GLU A 130 -7.63 10.59 23.86
N PHE A 131 -8.48 10.88 22.86
CA PHE A 131 -8.98 9.91 21.91
C PHE A 131 -7.83 9.29 21.07
N VAL A 132 -6.98 10.10 20.47
CA VAL A 132 -5.90 9.60 19.62
C VAL A 132 -4.82 8.87 20.41
N THR A 133 -4.49 9.36 21.62
CA THR A 133 -3.52 8.71 22.49
C THR A 133 -3.95 7.28 22.86
N GLY A 134 -5.23 7.07 23.11
CA GLY A 134 -5.79 5.73 23.33
C GLY A 134 -5.57 4.82 22.11
N TYR A 135 -5.92 5.27 20.91
CA TYR A 135 -5.75 4.47 19.70
C TYR A 135 -4.31 4.27 19.26
N ILE A 136 -3.39 5.19 19.54
CA ILE A 136 -1.95 4.99 19.35
C ILE A 136 -1.48 3.76 20.14
N ASN A 137 -1.88 3.66 21.40
CA ASN A 137 -1.49 2.53 22.26
C ASN A 137 -2.11 1.21 21.78
N ASP A 138 -3.39 1.22 21.39
CA ASP A 138 -4.06 0.05 20.85
C ASP A 138 -3.40 -0.42 19.56
N GLN A 139 -3.20 0.47 18.59
CA GLN A 139 -2.55 0.15 17.32
C GLN A 139 -1.10 -0.29 17.49
N ARG A 140 -0.32 0.32 18.41
CA ARG A 140 1.04 -0.10 18.76
C ARG A 140 1.05 -1.57 19.19
N THR A 141 0.16 -1.94 20.09
CA THR A 141 0.01 -3.31 20.57
C THR A 141 -0.36 -4.26 19.43
N GLN A 142 -1.29 -3.85 18.58
CA GLN A 142 -1.73 -4.64 17.44
C GLN A 142 -0.61 -4.82 16.39
N PHE A 143 0.17 -3.78 16.07
CA PHE A 143 1.31 -3.89 15.16
C PHE A 143 2.44 -4.75 15.73
N LYS A 144 2.77 -4.60 17.01
CA LYS A 144 3.74 -5.47 17.69
C LYS A 144 3.31 -6.94 17.66
N ARG A 145 1.99 -7.21 17.82
CA ARG A 145 1.43 -8.57 17.71
C ARG A 145 1.64 -9.20 16.33
N LEU A 146 1.74 -8.39 15.26
CA LEU A 146 2.09 -8.87 13.91
C LEU A 146 3.57 -9.26 13.76
N GLY A 147 4.39 -9.06 14.79
CA GLY A 147 5.83 -9.30 14.77
C GLY A 147 6.65 -8.17 14.16
N VAL A 148 6.07 -6.99 13.97
CA VAL A 148 6.76 -5.83 13.42
C VAL A 148 7.73 -5.26 14.45
N ILE A 149 9.01 -5.18 14.09
CA ILE A 149 10.08 -4.57 14.93
C ILE A 149 10.24 -3.09 14.60
N GLY A 150 10.67 -2.30 15.56
CA GLY A 150 10.90 -0.85 15.39
C GLY A 150 11.05 -0.12 16.71
N GLU A 151 11.28 1.18 16.61
CA GLU A 151 11.43 2.11 17.75
C GLU A 151 10.06 2.48 18.35
N TRP A 152 9.37 1.48 18.90
CA TRP A 152 7.99 1.61 19.39
C TRP A 152 7.84 2.51 20.61
N ASP A 153 8.90 2.70 21.39
CA ASP A 153 8.90 3.51 22.60
C ASP A 153 9.15 4.99 22.31
N ASN A 154 9.74 5.31 21.15
CA ASN A 154 9.95 6.67 20.68
C ASN A 154 9.49 6.88 19.24
N PRO A 155 8.21 6.61 18.91
CA PRO A 155 7.66 6.84 17.58
C PRO A 155 7.61 8.33 17.27
N TYR A 156 7.40 8.68 15.99
CA TYR A 156 6.96 10.03 15.69
C TYR A 156 5.43 10.14 15.71
N ILE A 157 4.94 11.25 16.18
CA ILE A 157 3.50 11.53 16.29
C ILE A 157 3.30 12.97 15.88
N THR A 158 2.39 13.25 14.95
CA THR A 158 2.18 14.61 14.45
C THR A 158 1.72 15.60 15.52
N LEU A 159 1.15 15.10 16.63
CA LEU A 159 0.74 15.86 17.80
C LEU A 159 1.91 16.28 18.72
N LYS A 160 3.09 15.71 18.56
CA LYS A 160 4.23 16.08 19.40
C LYS A 160 4.68 17.52 19.15
N HIS A 161 5.00 18.25 20.20
CA HIS A 161 5.37 19.65 20.14
C HIS A 161 6.50 19.94 19.16
N GLU A 162 7.55 19.10 19.17
CA GLU A 162 8.66 19.20 18.23
C GLU A 162 8.25 18.98 16.78
N PHE A 163 7.25 18.11 16.52
CA PHE A 163 6.73 17.89 15.18
C PHE A 163 5.91 19.10 14.70
N GLU A 164 4.98 19.59 15.52
CA GLU A 164 4.16 20.77 15.22
C GLU A 164 5.05 22.00 14.95
N ALA A 165 6.11 22.19 15.73
CA ALA A 165 7.07 23.28 15.54
C ALA A 165 7.80 23.18 14.18
N GLU A 166 8.26 22.00 13.79
CA GLU A 166 8.92 21.80 12.48
C GLU A 166 7.94 22.00 11.32
N GLN A 167 6.69 21.60 11.49
CA GLN A 167 5.64 21.86 10.50
C GLN A 167 5.46 23.37 10.28
N ILE A 168 5.49 24.18 11.36
CA ILE A 168 5.46 25.65 11.25
C ILE A 168 6.71 26.16 10.52
N ARG A 169 7.90 25.60 10.78
CA ARG A 169 9.14 25.99 10.09
C ARG A 169 9.09 25.65 8.58
N VAL A 170 8.51 24.49 8.20
CA VAL A 170 8.25 24.14 6.81
C VAL A 170 7.31 25.16 6.16
N PHE A 171 6.19 25.49 6.83
CA PHE A 171 5.25 26.50 6.36
C PHE A 171 5.95 27.86 6.19
N ALA A 172 6.75 28.30 7.16
CA ALA A 172 7.46 29.59 7.11
C ALA A 172 8.44 29.66 5.92
N LYS A 173 9.18 28.59 5.65
CA LYS A 173 10.06 28.50 4.47
C LYS A 173 9.28 28.64 3.17
N MET A 174 8.11 28.02 3.06
CA MET A 174 7.26 28.10 1.87
C MET A 174 6.64 29.49 1.73
N ALA A 175 6.14 30.08 2.82
CA ALA A 175 5.51 31.41 2.84
C ALA A 175 6.53 32.52 2.51
N THR A 176 7.75 32.44 3.02
CA THR A 176 8.83 33.43 2.71
C THR A 176 9.32 33.36 1.27
N LYS A 177 9.18 32.19 0.61
CA LYS A 177 9.44 32.05 -0.83
C LYS A 177 8.27 32.56 -1.70
N GLY A 178 7.17 32.99 -1.08
CA GLY A 178 5.99 33.48 -1.79
C GLY A 178 5.02 32.41 -2.29
N TYR A 179 5.25 31.13 -1.95
CA TYR A 179 4.39 30.03 -2.40
C TYR A 179 3.04 29.98 -1.66
N ILE A 180 2.94 30.62 -0.47
CA ILE A 180 1.71 30.64 0.33
C ILE A 180 1.03 31.99 0.16
N TYR A 181 -0.24 31.97 -0.22
CA TYR A 181 -1.03 33.18 -0.41
C TYR A 181 -2.50 32.96 -0.02
N LYS A 182 -3.21 34.06 0.26
CA LYS A 182 -4.66 34.06 0.51
C LYS A 182 -5.39 34.49 -0.76
N GLY A 183 -6.47 33.81 -1.11
CA GLY A 183 -7.25 34.16 -2.30
C GLY A 183 -8.68 33.63 -2.24
N LEU A 184 -9.54 34.34 -2.99
CA LEU A 184 -10.93 33.95 -3.20
C LEU A 184 -10.99 33.06 -4.45
N LYS A 185 -11.23 31.75 -4.26
CA LYS A 185 -11.34 30.77 -5.36
C LYS A 185 -12.40 29.73 -5.02
N PRO A 186 -13.06 29.13 -6.04
CA PRO A 186 -13.92 27.97 -5.81
C PRO A 186 -13.11 26.76 -5.35
N VAL A 187 -13.52 26.20 -4.23
CA VAL A 187 -12.94 25.00 -3.62
C VAL A 187 -14.00 23.93 -3.43
N TYR A 188 -13.58 22.67 -3.26
CA TYR A 188 -14.48 21.64 -2.75
C TYR A 188 -14.91 22.00 -1.34
N TRP A 189 -16.20 22.11 -1.10
CA TRP A 189 -16.78 22.49 0.18
C TRP A 189 -17.80 21.44 0.64
N CYS A 190 -17.64 20.95 1.85
CA CYS A 190 -18.63 20.08 2.47
C CYS A 190 -19.58 20.90 3.36
N PRO A 191 -20.88 21.03 3.03
CA PRO A 191 -21.83 21.81 3.82
C PRO A 191 -22.15 21.16 5.18
N GLU A 192 -22.10 19.83 5.27
CA GLU A 192 -22.31 19.11 6.54
C GLU A 192 -21.10 19.26 7.49
N CYS A 193 -19.87 19.13 6.96
CA CYS A 193 -18.65 19.31 7.73
C CYS A 193 -18.24 20.78 7.89
N LYS A 194 -18.80 21.69 7.11
CA LYS A 194 -18.55 23.16 7.09
C LYS A 194 -17.07 23.50 6.92
N THR A 195 -16.43 22.87 5.95
CA THR A 195 -15.00 23.06 5.68
C THR A 195 -14.66 22.81 4.23
N ALA A 196 -13.59 23.47 3.76
CA ALA A 196 -12.95 23.13 2.49
C ALA A 196 -12.34 21.74 2.54
N LEU A 197 -12.25 21.08 1.39
CA LEU A 197 -11.67 19.77 1.19
C LEU A 197 -10.57 19.82 0.12
N ALA A 198 -9.56 18.98 0.25
CA ALA A 198 -8.60 18.70 -0.81
C ALA A 198 -9.14 17.61 -1.76
N GLU A 199 -8.51 17.47 -2.94
CA GLU A 199 -8.87 16.44 -3.90
C GLU A 199 -8.75 15.01 -3.32
N ALA A 200 -7.80 14.78 -2.41
CA ALA A 200 -7.63 13.51 -1.69
C ALA A 200 -8.76 13.22 -0.68
N GLU A 201 -9.62 14.19 -0.42
CA GLU A 201 -10.70 14.10 0.57
C GLU A 201 -12.09 13.98 -0.07
N ILE A 202 -12.16 13.76 -1.38
CA ILE A 202 -13.41 13.50 -2.12
C ILE A 202 -13.42 12.08 -2.67
N GLU A 203 -14.63 11.53 -2.79
CA GLU A 203 -14.91 10.25 -3.44
C GLU A 203 -16.03 10.45 -4.45
N TYR A 204 -15.93 9.83 -5.63
CA TYR A 204 -16.99 9.90 -6.62
C TYR A 204 -18.01 8.78 -6.37
N ALA A 205 -19.29 9.14 -6.42
CA ALA A 205 -20.41 8.21 -6.31
C ALA A 205 -21.49 8.56 -7.32
N GLU A 206 -22.32 7.58 -7.65
CA GLU A 206 -23.49 7.80 -8.50
C GLU A 206 -24.50 8.68 -7.76
N ASP A 207 -24.88 9.81 -8.39
CA ASP A 207 -25.86 10.75 -7.86
C ASP A 207 -26.96 11.04 -8.90
N PRO A 208 -28.23 10.80 -8.55
CA PRO A 208 -29.35 11.13 -9.42
C PRO A 208 -29.60 12.64 -9.42
N CYS A 209 -29.57 13.29 -10.58
CA CYS A 209 -29.82 14.72 -10.71
C CYS A 209 -30.75 15.04 -11.87
N HIS A 210 -31.15 16.31 -11.94
CA HIS A 210 -31.90 16.88 -13.07
C HIS A 210 -30.91 17.57 -14.02
N SER A 211 -30.87 17.10 -15.26
CA SER A 211 -30.25 17.81 -16.38
C SER A 211 -31.25 18.78 -16.96
N ILE A 212 -30.99 20.09 -16.89
CA ILE A 212 -31.90 21.12 -17.36
C ILE A 212 -31.29 21.97 -18.48
N TYR A 213 -32.16 22.42 -19.38
CA TYR A 213 -31.85 23.31 -20.48
C TYR A 213 -32.62 24.61 -20.27
N VAL A 214 -31.92 25.75 -20.18
CA VAL A 214 -32.54 27.02 -19.80
C VAL A 214 -32.29 28.11 -20.83
N LYS A 215 -33.35 28.85 -21.15
CA LYS A 215 -33.34 29.93 -22.15
C LYS A 215 -32.96 31.28 -21.51
N PHE A 216 -31.99 31.96 -22.10
CA PHE A 216 -31.53 33.30 -21.74
C PHE A 216 -31.79 34.25 -22.88
N THR A 217 -32.66 35.23 -22.71
CA THR A 217 -33.09 36.18 -23.76
C THR A 217 -32.01 37.21 -24.03
N VAL A 218 -31.71 37.46 -25.29
CA VAL A 218 -30.75 38.50 -25.73
C VAL A 218 -31.30 39.90 -25.42
N THR A 219 -30.48 40.77 -24.79
CA THR A 219 -30.79 42.18 -24.49
C THR A 219 -29.95 43.14 -25.32
N ASP A 220 -28.71 42.76 -25.69
CA ASP A 220 -27.82 43.52 -26.59
C ASP A 220 -27.09 42.52 -27.50
N ASP A 221 -27.38 42.53 -28.81
CA ASP A 221 -26.84 41.55 -29.76
C ASP A 221 -25.57 42.00 -30.48
N LYS A 222 -25.06 43.19 -30.19
CA LYS A 222 -23.89 43.78 -30.86
C LYS A 222 -24.03 43.84 -32.40
N GLY A 223 -25.26 43.78 -32.88
CA GLY A 223 -25.55 43.74 -34.30
C GLY A 223 -25.49 42.35 -34.97
N VAL A 224 -25.15 41.31 -34.25
CA VAL A 224 -24.96 39.94 -34.82
C VAL A 224 -26.28 39.40 -35.39
N PHE A 225 -27.34 39.43 -34.60
CA PHE A 225 -28.65 38.90 -35.04
C PHE A 225 -29.42 39.92 -35.83
N SER A 226 -29.33 41.20 -35.47
CA SER A 226 -29.97 42.32 -36.21
C SER A 226 -29.49 42.41 -37.67
N ASN A 227 -28.17 42.18 -37.90
CA ASN A 227 -27.62 42.13 -39.26
C ASN A 227 -28.08 40.91 -40.10
N LEU A 228 -28.58 39.85 -39.44
CA LEU A 228 -29.20 38.71 -40.07
C LEU A 228 -30.71 38.93 -40.30
N GLY A 229 -31.26 40.11 -39.97
CA GLY A 229 -32.67 40.43 -40.08
C GLY A 229 -33.57 39.82 -39.03
N LEU A 230 -32.98 39.37 -37.89
CA LEU A 230 -33.70 38.77 -36.80
C LEU A 230 -33.99 39.81 -35.71
N ASP A 231 -35.11 39.68 -35.03
CA ASP A 231 -35.41 40.49 -33.83
C ASP A 231 -34.64 39.94 -32.63
N PRO A 232 -33.65 40.67 -32.07
CA PRO A 232 -32.83 40.21 -30.96
C PRO A 232 -33.64 39.84 -29.74
N SER A 233 -34.78 40.51 -29.46
CA SER A 233 -35.62 40.24 -28.29
C SER A 233 -36.28 38.83 -28.33
N LYS A 234 -36.31 38.22 -29.51
CA LYS A 234 -36.78 36.83 -29.73
C LYS A 234 -35.65 35.78 -29.74
N VAL A 235 -34.38 36.21 -29.69
CA VAL A 235 -33.24 35.35 -29.71
C VAL A 235 -32.89 34.93 -28.27
N LYS A 236 -32.65 33.64 -28.05
CA LYS A 236 -32.33 33.10 -26.73
C LYS A 236 -31.18 32.12 -26.84
N PHE A 237 -30.17 32.29 -25.97
CA PHE A 237 -29.17 31.26 -25.77
C PHE A 237 -29.74 30.15 -24.88
N VAL A 238 -29.51 28.90 -25.22
CA VAL A 238 -29.93 27.76 -24.38
C VAL A 238 -28.73 27.18 -23.71
N ILE A 239 -28.62 27.42 -22.39
CA ILE A 239 -27.56 26.79 -21.54
C ILE A 239 -28.00 25.43 -21.05
N TRP A 240 -27.03 24.63 -20.65
CA TRP A 240 -27.24 23.34 -20.04
C TRP A 240 -26.50 23.23 -18.70
N THR A 241 -27.16 22.64 -17.70
CA THR A 241 -26.55 22.36 -16.40
C THR A 241 -27.19 21.16 -15.70
N THR A 242 -26.41 20.48 -14.86
CA THR A 242 -26.87 19.42 -13.95
C THR A 242 -27.04 19.93 -12.50
N THR A 243 -26.59 21.15 -12.22
CA THR A 243 -26.63 21.79 -10.91
C THR A 243 -27.51 23.04 -10.93
N THR A 244 -28.83 22.86 -10.89
CA THR A 244 -29.81 23.94 -11.02
C THR A 244 -29.66 25.03 -9.94
N TRP A 245 -29.24 24.66 -8.74
CA TRP A 245 -29.04 25.56 -7.60
C TRP A 245 -27.92 26.61 -7.84
N THR A 246 -27.05 26.44 -8.87
CA THR A 246 -26.00 27.40 -9.21
C THR A 246 -26.51 28.53 -10.13
N LEU A 247 -27.69 28.42 -10.69
CA LEU A 247 -28.23 29.44 -11.57
C LEU A 247 -28.28 30.84 -10.94
N PRO A 248 -28.62 31.03 -9.64
CA PRO A 248 -28.54 32.34 -9.02
C PRO A 248 -27.16 33.03 -9.08
N ALA A 249 -26.09 32.23 -9.26
CA ALA A 249 -24.71 32.70 -9.41
C ALA A 249 -24.32 32.93 -10.88
N ASN A 250 -25.19 32.67 -11.84
CA ASN A 250 -24.87 32.88 -13.25
C ASN A 250 -24.54 34.34 -13.53
N VAL A 251 -23.44 34.60 -14.22
CA VAL A 251 -22.96 35.94 -14.65
C VAL A 251 -22.50 35.95 -16.10
N ALA A 252 -22.37 34.80 -16.72
CA ALA A 252 -21.95 34.68 -18.12
C ALA A 252 -22.48 33.39 -18.77
N ILE A 253 -22.40 33.36 -20.09
CA ILE A 253 -22.58 32.17 -20.92
C ILE A 253 -21.29 32.00 -21.72
N CYS A 254 -20.57 30.89 -21.52
CA CYS A 254 -19.34 30.65 -22.26
C CYS A 254 -19.60 29.81 -23.52
N VAL A 255 -19.04 30.26 -24.65
CA VAL A 255 -19.12 29.57 -25.94
C VAL A 255 -17.72 29.24 -26.47
N GLY A 256 -17.61 28.18 -27.27
CA GLY A 256 -16.33 27.81 -27.87
C GLY A 256 -16.01 28.70 -29.09
N PRO A 257 -14.91 29.46 -29.11
CA PRO A 257 -14.63 30.45 -30.15
C PRO A 257 -14.46 29.83 -31.53
N ARG A 258 -14.03 28.58 -31.58
CA ARG A 258 -13.77 27.82 -32.83
C ARG A 258 -14.99 27.06 -33.37
N TYR A 259 -16.05 26.93 -32.56
CA TYR A 259 -17.22 26.18 -32.91
C TYR A 259 -18.24 27.01 -33.68
N GLU A 260 -19.09 26.34 -34.50
CA GLU A 260 -20.24 26.95 -35.16
C GLU A 260 -21.48 26.82 -34.29
N TYR A 261 -22.27 27.88 -34.26
CA TYR A 261 -23.54 27.96 -33.52
C TYR A 261 -24.66 28.15 -34.45
N SER A 262 -25.65 27.28 -34.43
CA SER A 262 -26.87 27.38 -35.20
C SER A 262 -27.88 28.28 -34.49
N ILE A 263 -28.54 29.11 -35.29
CA ILE A 263 -29.71 29.89 -34.89
C ILE A 263 -30.92 29.14 -35.39
N ILE A 264 -31.70 28.58 -34.47
CA ILE A 264 -32.78 27.64 -34.76
C ILE A 264 -34.13 28.31 -34.44
N LYS A 265 -34.99 28.47 -35.45
CA LYS A 265 -36.34 28.94 -35.28
C LYS A 265 -37.24 27.81 -34.78
N THR A 266 -38.00 28.06 -33.71
CA THR A 266 -39.10 27.19 -33.27
C THR A 266 -40.21 28.07 -32.71
N GLY A 267 -41.41 27.92 -33.29
CA GLY A 267 -42.49 28.86 -33.01
C GLY A 267 -42.11 30.32 -33.31
N ASP A 268 -42.27 31.21 -32.34
CA ASP A 268 -41.93 32.62 -32.44
C ASP A 268 -40.54 33.00 -31.87
N GLU A 269 -39.72 32.01 -31.49
CA GLU A 269 -38.39 32.19 -30.85
C GLU A 269 -37.27 31.69 -31.76
N TYR A 270 -36.06 32.25 -31.55
CA TYR A 270 -34.82 31.79 -32.18
C TYR A 270 -33.88 31.32 -31.07
N LEU A 271 -33.45 30.06 -31.16
CA LEU A 271 -32.57 29.44 -30.16
C LEU A 271 -31.14 29.32 -30.66
N VAL A 272 -30.16 29.67 -29.85
CA VAL A 272 -28.74 29.60 -30.18
C VAL A 272 -28.13 28.43 -29.43
N MET A 273 -27.55 27.47 -30.18
CA MET A 273 -26.84 26.27 -29.67
C MET A 273 -25.73 25.88 -30.65
N ALA A 274 -24.71 25.15 -30.16
CA ALA A 274 -23.69 24.59 -31.05
C ALA A 274 -24.32 23.71 -32.15
N THR A 275 -23.83 23.84 -33.38
CA THR A 275 -24.37 23.15 -34.56
C THR A 275 -24.35 21.63 -34.40
N GLU A 276 -23.38 21.08 -33.68
CA GLU A 276 -23.27 19.63 -33.44
C GLU A 276 -24.25 19.13 -32.38
N LEU A 277 -24.69 19.99 -31.44
CA LEU A 277 -25.46 19.59 -30.26
C LEU A 277 -26.95 19.93 -30.28
N TYR A 278 -27.42 20.86 -31.15
CA TYR A 278 -28.81 21.29 -31.10
C TYR A 278 -29.80 20.15 -31.30
N LYS A 279 -29.49 19.16 -32.17
CA LYS A 279 -30.41 18.03 -32.46
C LYS A 279 -30.72 17.22 -31.22
N SER A 280 -29.70 16.93 -30.43
CA SER A 280 -29.87 16.18 -29.16
C SER A 280 -30.64 16.99 -28.12
N ALA A 281 -30.45 18.32 -28.09
CA ALA A 281 -31.21 19.21 -27.21
C ALA A 281 -32.70 19.28 -27.60
N PHE A 282 -33.02 19.35 -28.89
CA PHE A 282 -34.41 19.32 -29.39
C PHE A 282 -35.06 17.96 -29.14
N GLU A 283 -34.36 16.87 -29.31
CA GLU A 283 -34.82 15.54 -28.93
C GLU A 283 -35.09 15.46 -27.43
N ALA A 284 -34.25 16.09 -26.61
CA ALA A 284 -34.46 16.15 -25.18
C ALA A 284 -35.70 16.94 -24.77
N ALA A 285 -36.06 17.94 -25.57
CA ALA A 285 -37.28 18.76 -25.42
C ALA A 285 -38.53 18.15 -26.08
N GLU A 286 -38.40 17.04 -26.83
CA GLU A 286 -39.46 16.40 -27.58
C GLU A 286 -40.09 17.35 -28.66
N ILE A 287 -39.30 18.33 -29.17
CA ILE A 287 -39.70 19.29 -30.19
C ILE A 287 -39.19 18.82 -31.54
N THR A 288 -40.12 18.66 -32.52
CA THR A 288 -39.80 18.21 -33.87
C THR A 288 -39.97 19.30 -34.95
N ASP A 289 -40.69 20.39 -34.62
CA ASP A 289 -40.91 21.52 -35.52
C ASP A 289 -39.89 22.64 -35.26
N TYR A 290 -38.82 22.61 -36.04
CA TYR A 290 -37.75 23.61 -35.98
C TYR A 290 -37.03 23.74 -37.35
N GLU A 291 -36.43 24.91 -37.56
CA GLU A 291 -35.66 25.22 -38.77
C GLU A 291 -34.37 25.99 -38.38
N VAL A 292 -33.23 25.60 -38.95
CA VAL A 292 -31.98 26.35 -38.83
C VAL A 292 -32.02 27.51 -39.83
N VAL A 293 -32.07 28.72 -39.32
CA VAL A 293 -32.19 29.93 -40.13
C VAL A 293 -30.84 30.60 -40.43
N ALA A 294 -29.86 30.42 -39.61
CA ALA A 294 -28.51 30.94 -39.80
C ALA A 294 -27.47 30.14 -38.93
N THR A 295 -26.21 30.33 -39.26
CA THR A 295 -25.07 29.81 -38.49
C THR A 295 -24.05 30.92 -38.30
N VAL A 296 -23.47 31.03 -37.12
CA VAL A 296 -22.45 32.01 -36.76
C VAL A 296 -21.30 31.33 -36.03
N LYS A 297 -20.11 31.92 -36.03
CA LYS A 297 -18.98 31.42 -35.24
C LYS A 297 -19.12 31.83 -33.78
N GLY A 298 -18.63 30.98 -32.85
CA GLY A 298 -18.62 31.32 -31.44
C GLY A 298 -17.84 32.59 -31.11
N SER A 299 -16.74 32.87 -31.85
CA SER A 299 -16.00 34.13 -31.73
C SER A 299 -16.83 35.39 -32.01
N ASP A 300 -17.87 35.28 -32.86
CA ASP A 300 -18.69 36.40 -33.23
C ASP A 300 -19.79 36.70 -32.19
N LEU A 301 -20.02 35.80 -31.27
CA LEU A 301 -21.00 35.90 -30.20
C LEU A 301 -20.45 36.59 -28.92
N GLU A 302 -19.17 36.89 -28.90
CA GLU A 302 -18.49 37.44 -27.73
C GLU A 302 -19.06 38.84 -27.41
N TYR A 303 -19.25 39.14 -26.11
CA TYR A 303 -19.81 40.39 -25.54
C TYR A 303 -21.30 40.62 -25.86
N ILE A 304 -22.05 39.67 -26.43
CA ILE A 304 -23.52 39.72 -26.47
C ILE A 304 -24.03 39.67 -25.02
N LYS A 305 -25.08 40.41 -24.69
CA LYS A 305 -25.71 40.42 -23.39
C LYS A 305 -27.04 39.72 -23.41
N THR A 306 -27.29 38.95 -22.34
CA THR A 306 -28.55 38.24 -22.13
C THR A 306 -29.14 38.56 -20.76
N ALA A 307 -30.48 38.55 -20.64
CA ALA A 307 -31.17 38.70 -19.37
C ALA A 307 -31.11 37.42 -18.56
N HIS A 308 -30.80 37.51 -17.29
CA HIS A 308 -30.92 36.40 -16.35
C HIS A 308 -32.41 36.04 -16.16
N PRO A 309 -32.81 34.73 -16.15
CA PRO A 309 -34.22 34.30 -16.20
C PRO A 309 -35.08 34.73 -14.99
N PHE A 310 -34.48 35.05 -13.83
CA PHE A 310 -35.24 35.43 -12.64
C PHE A 310 -34.56 36.46 -11.72
N LEU A 311 -33.40 36.98 -12.07
CA LEU A 311 -32.71 38.03 -11.33
C LEU A 311 -32.55 39.26 -12.21
N ASP A 312 -32.57 40.44 -11.64
CA ASP A 312 -32.30 41.72 -12.34
C ASP A 312 -30.78 41.83 -12.59
N ARG A 313 -30.29 41.03 -13.53
CA ARG A 313 -28.89 40.93 -13.89
C ARG A 313 -28.72 40.51 -15.34
N GLU A 314 -27.70 41.04 -15.99
CA GLU A 314 -27.28 40.59 -17.31
C GLU A 314 -26.26 39.44 -17.21
N SER A 315 -26.31 38.48 -18.13
CA SER A 315 -25.28 37.47 -18.35
C SER A 315 -24.56 37.79 -19.64
N LEU A 316 -23.24 37.94 -19.56
CA LEU A 316 -22.38 38.24 -20.70
C LEU A 316 -22.03 36.99 -21.47
N VAL A 317 -22.11 36.99 -22.80
CA VAL A 317 -21.54 35.90 -23.61
C VAL A 317 -20.04 36.10 -23.73
N ILE A 318 -19.28 35.10 -23.28
CA ILE A 318 -17.82 35.08 -23.28
C ILE A 318 -17.29 33.88 -24.07
N VAL A 319 -16.03 33.88 -24.43
CA VAL A 319 -15.39 32.76 -25.14
C VAL A 319 -14.41 32.01 -24.26
N GLY A 320 -14.37 30.68 -24.41
CA GLY A 320 -13.46 29.82 -23.65
C GLY A 320 -13.14 28.48 -24.33
N ASP A 321 -11.89 28.06 -24.23
CA ASP A 321 -11.42 26.81 -24.85
C ASP A 321 -11.88 25.55 -24.12
N HIS A 322 -12.40 25.66 -22.87
CA HIS A 322 -12.91 24.54 -22.06
C HIS A 322 -14.29 24.04 -22.52
N VAL A 323 -14.97 24.78 -23.40
CA VAL A 323 -16.24 24.36 -23.98
C VAL A 323 -16.02 23.13 -24.86
N THR A 324 -16.80 22.06 -24.59
CA THR A 324 -16.75 20.80 -25.35
C THR A 324 -18.04 20.56 -26.13
N LEU A 325 -17.99 19.68 -27.11
CA LEU A 325 -19.15 19.24 -27.92
C LEU A 325 -19.62 17.83 -27.57
N GLU A 326 -19.25 17.32 -26.38
CA GLU A 326 -19.60 15.96 -25.94
C GLU A 326 -21.03 15.87 -25.40
N SER A 327 -21.51 16.95 -24.78
CA SER A 327 -22.84 16.99 -24.15
C SER A 327 -23.35 18.42 -24.01
N GLY A 328 -24.64 18.57 -23.69
CA GLY A 328 -25.29 19.88 -23.48
C GLY A 328 -25.66 20.59 -24.73
N THR A 329 -25.37 21.89 -24.81
CA THR A 329 -25.76 22.79 -25.91
C THR A 329 -24.59 23.55 -26.54
N GLY A 330 -23.37 23.40 -25.99
CA GLY A 330 -22.21 24.23 -26.35
C GLY A 330 -22.30 25.68 -25.84
N CYS A 331 -23.38 26.05 -25.14
CA CYS A 331 -23.53 27.30 -24.39
C CYS A 331 -23.42 26.94 -22.90
N VAL A 332 -22.24 27.16 -22.30
CA VAL A 332 -21.96 26.75 -20.93
C VAL A 332 -22.45 27.80 -19.94
N HIS A 333 -23.32 27.36 -19.01
CA HIS A 333 -23.67 28.16 -17.83
C HIS A 333 -22.41 28.47 -17.02
N THR A 334 -22.10 29.75 -16.85
CA THR A 334 -20.85 30.19 -16.20
C THR A 334 -21.16 30.91 -14.90
N ALA A 335 -20.66 30.30 -13.80
CA ALA A 335 -20.79 30.77 -12.42
C ALA A 335 -19.43 30.68 -11.74
N PRO A 336 -18.55 31.70 -11.79
CA PRO A 336 -17.18 31.70 -11.29
C PRO A 336 -17.08 31.40 -9.78
N GLY A 337 -18.15 31.57 -9.03
CA GLY A 337 -18.22 31.17 -7.62
C GLY A 337 -18.42 29.68 -7.39
N HIS A 338 -18.77 28.89 -8.42
CA HIS A 338 -19.17 27.49 -8.32
C HIS A 338 -18.51 26.56 -9.35
N GLY A 339 -17.55 27.04 -10.13
CA GLY A 339 -16.80 26.25 -11.09
C GLY A 339 -15.36 26.75 -11.23
N VAL A 340 -14.40 25.81 -11.27
CA VAL A 340 -12.96 26.16 -11.42
C VAL A 340 -12.70 26.68 -12.83
N ASP A 341 -13.25 26.04 -13.86
CA ASP A 341 -13.09 26.48 -15.26
C ASP A 341 -13.81 27.80 -15.50
N ASP A 342 -15.01 27.99 -14.92
CA ASP A 342 -15.75 29.23 -14.94
C ASP A 342 -14.94 30.37 -14.29
N PHE A 343 -14.35 30.11 -13.14
CA PHE A 343 -13.49 31.06 -12.45
C PHE A 343 -12.28 31.44 -13.31
N ASN A 344 -11.59 30.46 -13.89
CA ASN A 344 -10.40 30.69 -14.71
C ASN A 344 -10.71 31.52 -15.99
N VAL A 345 -11.77 31.19 -16.70
CA VAL A 345 -12.15 31.93 -17.94
C VAL A 345 -12.57 33.34 -17.61
N CYS A 346 -13.29 33.56 -16.49
CA CYS A 346 -13.72 34.88 -16.06
C CYS A 346 -12.55 35.80 -15.65
N GLN A 347 -11.35 35.27 -15.34
CA GLN A 347 -10.16 36.10 -15.10
C GLN A 347 -9.75 36.95 -16.33
N ASN A 348 -10.17 36.54 -17.54
CA ASN A 348 -9.93 37.29 -18.77
C ASN A 348 -10.95 38.41 -18.98
N TYR A 349 -11.99 38.50 -18.13
CA TYR A 349 -13.10 39.47 -18.20
C TYR A 349 -13.24 40.15 -16.86
N PRO A 350 -12.45 41.24 -16.58
CA PRO A 350 -12.41 41.90 -15.27
C PRO A 350 -13.74 42.49 -14.80
N GLU A 351 -14.68 42.72 -15.72
CA GLU A 351 -16.05 43.23 -15.45
C GLU A 351 -16.96 42.14 -14.83
N ILE A 352 -16.62 40.87 -14.91
CA ILE A 352 -17.43 39.79 -14.37
C ILE A 352 -17.10 39.55 -12.91
N PRO A 353 -18.04 39.74 -11.98
CA PRO A 353 -17.79 39.49 -10.54
C PRO A 353 -17.84 38.01 -10.21
N THR A 354 -17.04 37.59 -9.22
CA THR A 354 -17.17 36.25 -8.62
C THR A 354 -18.26 36.28 -7.55
N ILE A 355 -19.46 35.79 -7.89
CA ILE A 355 -20.64 35.75 -7.01
C ILE A 355 -20.81 34.36 -6.46
N CYS A 356 -21.06 34.26 -5.14
CA CYS A 356 -21.26 32.97 -4.45
C CYS A 356 -22.46 33.05 -3.50
N PRO A 357 -23.72 32.97 -4.01
CA PRO A 357 -24.95 33.11 -3.23
C PRO A 357 -25.30 31.91 -2.39
N VAL A 358 -24.32 31.27 -1.80
CA VAL A 358 -24.47 30.10 -0.92
C VAL A 358 -23.57 30.27 0.31
N ASP A 359 -24.15 30.08 1.49
CA ASP A 359 -23.40 30.12 2.76
C ASP A 359 -22.62 28.85 3.08
N SER A 360 -21.98 28.80 4.23
CA SER A 360 -21.18 27.66 4.69
C SER A 360 -22.00 26.39 5.00
N ASN A 361 -23.31 26.52 5.15
CA ASN A 361 -24.24 25.41 5.42
C ASN A 361 -24.87 24.85 4.13
N GLY A 362 -24.55 25.42 2.97
CA GLY A 362 -25.20 25.06 1.70
C GLY A 362 -26.60 25.66 1.56
N VAL A 363 -26.87 26.80 2.22
CA VAL A 363 -28.13 27.54 2.14
C VAL A 363 -27.94 28.77 1.27
N LEU A 364 -28.88 29.02 0.37
CA LEU A 364 -28.88 30.19 -0.52
C LEU A 364 -29.02 31.47 0.29
N THR A 365 -28.17 32.44 0.00
CA THR A 365 -28.17 33.81 0.62
C THR A 365 -29.19 34.74 -0.04
N GLU A 366 -29.35 35.95 0.49
CA GLU A 366 -30.24 36.98 -0.07
C GLU A 366 -29.90 37.33 -1.53
N GLU A 367 -28.65 37.11 -1.97
CA GLU A 367 -28.23 37.33 -3.35
C GLU A 367 -28.94 36.37 -4.35
N ALA A 368 -29.51 35.27 -3.89
CA ALA A 368 -30.30 34.37 -4.69
C ALA A 368 -31.75 34.85 -4.90
N GLY A 369 -32.11 36.05 -4.42
CA GLY A 369 -33.42 36.64 -4.58
C GLY A 369 -34.52 35.82 -3.93
N GLN A 370 -35.55 35.48 -4.71
CA GLN A 370 -36.72 34.72 -4.20
C GLN A 370 -36.43 33.31 -3.75
N PHE A 371 -35.24 32.77 -4.01
CA PHE A 371 -34.79 31.46 -3.57
C PHE A 371 -33.93 31.49 -2.31
N ALA A 372 -33.74 32.67 -1.70
CA ALA A 372 -32.97 32.82 -0.44
C ALA A 372 -33.56 31.95 0.67
N GLY A 373 -32.70 31.43 1.52
CA GLY A 373 -33.06 30.57 2.64
C GLY A 373 -33.31 29.07 2.29
N LEU A 374 -33.26 28.68 1.03
CA LEU A 374 -33.40 27.30 0.62
C LEU A 374 -32.05 26.59 0.69
N THR A 375 -32.06 25.33 1.04
CA THR A 375 -30.89 24.44 0.81
C THR A 375 -30.67 24.22 -0.69
N THR A 376 -29.47 23.84 -1.09
CA THR A 376 -29.15 23.52 -2.49
C THR A 376 -30.07 22.45 -3.08
N ASP A 377 -30.46 21.44 -2.29
CA ASP A 377 -31.38 20.37 -2.71
C ASP A 377 -32.82 20.88 -2.93
N GLU A 378 -33.31 21.75 -2.04
CA GLU A 378 -34.62 22.40 -2.20
C GLU A 378 -34.62 23.36 -3.38
N ALA A 379 -33.52 24.10 -3.57
CA ALA A 379 -33.35 25.05 -4.65
C ALA A 379 -33.36 24.37 -6.03
N ASN A 380 -32.71 23.20 -6.17
CA ASN A 380 -32.74 22.43 -7.41
C ASN A 380 -34.18 22.20 -7.92
N LYS A 381 -35.08 21.85 -7.02
CA LYS A 381 -36.48 21.55 -7.35
C LYS A 381 -37.29 22.82 -7.62
N LYS A 382 -37.18 23.82 -6.73
CA LYS A 382 -37.99 25.03 -6.82
C LYS A 382 -37.62 25.93 -7.98
N ILE A 383 -36.31 26.02 -8.30
CA ILE A 383 -35.83 26.77 -9.47
C ILE A 383 -36.32 26.09 -10.77
N ALA A 384 -36.22 24.76 -10.88
CA ALA A 384 -36.70 24.04 -12.05
C ALA A 384 -38.21 24.25 -12.30
N VAL A 385 -39.03 24.21 -11.25
CA VAL A 385 -40.48 24.50 -11.34
C VAL A 385 -40.72 25.96 -11.78
N TYR A 386 -40.00 26.91 -11.21
CA TYR A 386 -40.14 28.33 -11.59
C TYR A 386 -39.79 28.57 -13.05
N LEU A 387 -38.70 27.95 -13.56
CA LEU A 387 -38.28 28.06 -14.94
C LEU A 387 -39.33 27.52 -15.92
N ASP A 388 -39.99 26.43 -15.55
CA ASP A 388 -41.08 25.83 -16.34
C ASP A 388 -42.31 26.74 -16.37
N GLU A 389 -42.81 27.16 -15.21
CA GLU A 389 -43.97 28.02 -15.06
C GLU A 389 -43.83 29.39 -15.77
N ASN A 390 -42.59 29.89 -15.91
CA ASN A 390 -42.31 31.16 -16.56
C ASN A 390 -41.77 31.03 -18.00
N GLY A 391 -41.74 29.83 -18.58
CA GLY A 391 -41.36 29.59 -19.95
C GLY A 391 -39.88 29.71 -20.27
N TYR A 392 -39.01 29.68 -19.26
CA TYR A 392 -37.56 29.68 -19.41
C TYR A 392 -36.98 28.29 -19.55
N LEU A 393 -37.69 27.25 -19.08
CA LEU A 393 -37.26 25.86 -19.25
C LEU A 393 -37.44 25.42 -20.70
N PHE A 394 -36.37 24.88 -21.33
CA PHE A 394 -36.44 24.31 -22.68
C PHE A 394 -36.63 22.80 -22.59
N ALA A 395 -35.87 22.12 -21.73
CA ALA A 395 -36.01 20.69 -21.47
C ALA A 395 -35.52 20.32 -20.06
N LEU A 396 -36.03 19.19 -19.53
CA LEU A 396 -35.61 18.60 -18.27
C LEU A 396 -35.56 17.10 -18.42
N LYS A 397 -34.40 16.49 -18.06
CA LYS A 397 -34.23 15.04 -18.00
C LYS A 397 -33.66 14.59 -16.65
N LYS A 398 -34.05 13.43 -16.17
CA LYS A 398 -33.40 12.79 -15.03
C LYS A 398 -32.20 11.97 -15.52
N ILE A 399 -31.06 12.18 -14.94
CA ILE A 399 -29.82 11.45 -15.23
C ILE A 399 -29.17 10.96 -13.94
N ILE A 400 -28.29 9.99 -14.06
CA ILE A 400 -27.39 9.54 -13.00
C ILE A 400 -25.98 9.88 -13.47
N HIS A 401 -25.21 10.57 -12.66
CA HIS A 401 -23.85 10.91 -12.98
C HIS A 401 -22.90 10.66 -11.80
N GLN A 402 -21.61 10.58 -12.07
CA GLN A 402 -20.60 10.50 -11.03
C GLN A 402 -20.38 11.88 -10.43
N TYR A 403 -20.70 12.06 -9.14
CA TYR A 403 -20.57 13.33 -8.45
C TYR A 403 -19.62 13.23 -7.25
N PRO A 404 -18.81 14.26 -6.95
CA PRO A 404 -17.90 14.24 -5.81
C PRO A 404 -18.66 14.34 -4.48
N HIS A 405 -18.32 13.44 -3.57
CA HIS A 405 -18.86 13.36 -2.22
C HIS A 405 -17.73 13.52 -1.19
N CYS A 406 -18.06 14.05 -0.03
CA CYS A 406 -17.13 14.10 1.08
C CYS A 406 -16.75 12.67 1.54
N TRP A 407 -15.47 12.37 1.58
CA TRP A 407 -14.97 11.06 1.96
C TRP A 407 -15.41 10.59 3.36
N ARG A 408 -15.85 11.51 4.22
CA ARG A 408 -16.21 11.25 5.62
C ARG A 408 -17.70 11.14 5.89
N CYS A 409 -18.47 12.19 5.55
CA CYS A 409 -19.91 12.18 5.76
C CYS A 409 -20.68 11.56 4.59
N LYS A 410 -20.01 11.33 3.45
CA LYS A 410 -20.60 10.77 2.22
C LYS A 410 -21.71 11.63 1.60
N THR A 411 -21.81 12.90 1.99
CA THR A 411 -22.74 13.84 1.36
C THR A 411 -22.13 14.45 0.11
N PRO A 412 -22.94 14.83 -0.90
CA PRO A 412 -22.47 15.60 -2.04
C PRO A 412 -21.76 16.88 -1.60
N ILE A 413 -20.67 17.22 -2.27
CA ILE A 413 -19.93 18.47 -2.01
C ILE A 413 -20.50 19.61 -2.86
N LEU A 414 -20.12 20.82 -2.51
CA LEU A 414 -20.35 22.01 -3.32
C LEU A 414 -19.03 22.55 -3.83
N PHE A 415 -19.02 23.13 -5.03
CA PHE A 415 -17.99 24.09 -5.40
C PHE A 415 -18.40 25.45 -4.86
N ARG A 416 -17.56 26.07 -4.02
CA ARG A 416 -17.88 27.32 -3.35
C ARG A 416 -16.66 28.23 -3.32
N ALA A 417 -16.78 29.42 -3.92
CA ALA A 417 -15.75 30.45 -3.77
C ALA A 417 -15.73 30.96 -2.32
N THR A 418 -14.56 30.89 -1.72
CA THR A 418 -14.33 31.35 -0.36
C THR A 418 -12.88 31.74 -0.19
N ASP A 419 -12.63 32.72 0.71
CA ASP A 419 -11.25 33.09 1.04
C ASP A 419 -10.53 31.94 1.75
N GLN A 420 -9.50 31.44 1.12
CA GLN A 420 -8.70 30.31 1.62
C GLN A 420 -7.20 30.61 1.49
N TRP A 421 -6.40 29.88 2.25
CA TRP A 421 -4.96 29.82 2.06
C TRP A 421 -4.60 28.73 1.05
N PHE A 422 -3.78 29.11 0.10
CA PHE A 422 -3.30 28.25 -0.96
C PHE A 422 -1.78 28.18 -0.98
N CYS A 423 -1.26 27.02 -1.37
CA CYS A 423 0.09 26.85 -1.84
C CYS A 423 0.08 26.83 -3.37
N SER A 424 0.77 27.78 -4.02
CA SER A 424 0.98 27.80 -5.47
C SER A 424 1.96 26.70 -5.86
N VAL A 425 1.44 25.61 -6.42
CA VAL A 425 2.28 24.52 -6.93
C VAL A 425 2.88 24.91 -8.28
N GLU A 426 2.20 25.77 -9.04
CA GLU A 426 2.66 26.25 -10.35
C GLU A 426 4.07 26.85 -10.31
N ASP A 427 4.40 27.58 -9.23
CA ASP A 427 5.68 28.29 -9.10
C ASP A 427 6.91 27.38 -8.93
N PHE A 428 6.70 26.10 -8.59
CA PHE A 428 7.80 25.12 -8.43
C PHE A 428 7.50 23.76 -9.09
N LYS A 429 6.47 23.71 -9.92
CA LYS A 429 5.99 22.49 -10.60
C LYS A 429 7.10 21.78 -11.42
N ASP A 430 7.86 22.55 -12.20
CA ASP A 430 8.95 22.01 -13.02
C ASP A 430 10.01 21.32 -12.16
N LYS A 431 10.40 21.96 -11.04
CA LYS A 431 11.32 21.35 -10.07
C LYS A 431 10.74 20.09 -9.43
N ALA A 432 9.44 20.06 -9.20
CA ALA A 432 8.78 18.86 -8.67
C ALA A 432 8.82 17.72 -9.71
N CYS A 433 8.61 18.01 -10.99
CA CYS A 433 8.75 17.02 -12.07
C CYS A 433 10.19 16.52 -12.20
N GLU A 434 11.19 17.40 -12.16
CA GLU A 434 12.62 17.01 -12.15
C GLU A 434 12.97 16.12 -10.94
N ALA A 435 12.40 16.43 -9.77
CA ALA A 435 12.59 15.61 -8.58
C ALA A 435 11.96 14.21 -8.73
N ILE A 436 10.78 14.10 -9.38
CA ILE A 436 10.12 12.82 -9.70
C ILE A 436 11.00 11.96 -10.59
N ASP A 437 11.64 12.54 -11.61
CA ASP A 437 12.53 11.84 -12.55
C ASP A 437 13.77 11.23 -11.85
N SER A 438 14.17 11.78 -10.71
CA SER A 438 15.30 11.29 -9.91
C SER A 438 14.97 10.09 -9.02
N VAL A 439 13.70 9.73 -8.87
CA VAL A 439 13.18 8.71 -7.94
C VAL A 439 12.99 7.38 -8.66
N LYS A 440 13.37 6.27 -8.01
CA LYS A 440 13.03 4.91 -8.48
C LYS A 440 11.61 4.55 -8.09
N TRP A 441 10.71 4.43 -9.06
CA TRP A 441 9.32 4.03 -8.86
C TRP A 441 9.14 2.52 -9.05
N ILE A 442 8.50 1.86 -8.09
CA ILE A 442 8.24 0.42 -8.09
C ILE A 442 6.77 0.20 -7.72
N PRO A 443 5.90 -0.23 -8.66
CA PRO A 443 6.15 -0.45 -10.09
C PRO A 443 6.45 0.83 -10.89
N ALA A 444 7.05 0.70 -12.07
CA ALA A 444 7.49 1.82 -12.91
C ALA A 444 6.35 2.77 -13.33
N TRP A 445 5.10 2.30 -13.47
CA TRP A 445 3.94 3.13 -13.81
C TRP A 445 3.67 4.25 -12.77
N GLY A 446 4.20 4.09 -11.56
CA GLY A 446 4.10 5.11 -10.50
C GLY A 446 4.68 6.46 -10.91
N HIS A 447 5.74 6.46 -11.73
CA HIS A 447 6.35 7.66 -12.29
C HIS A 447 5.34 8.50 -13.09
N ASP A 448 4.70 7.89 -14.07
CA ASP A 448 3.75 8.61 -14.95
C ASP A 448 2.53 9.07 -14.15
N ARG A 449 2.09 8.25 -13.21
CA ARG A 449 0.94 8.58 -12.36
C ARG A 449 1.17 9.84 -11.52
N ILE A 450 2.29 9.91 -10.80
CA ILE A 450 2.60 11.09 -9.97
C ILE A 450 2.91 12.31 -10.81
N THR A 451 3.61 12.13 -11.93
CA THR A 451 3.96 13.20 -12.86
C THR A 451 2.71 13.88 -13.42
N ASN A 452 1.73 13.10 -13.90
CA ASN A 452 0.49 13.64 -14.41
C ASN A 452 -0.30 14.39 -13.32
N MET A 453 -0.39 13.82 -12.12
CA MET A 453 -1.07 14.46 -11.00
C MET A 453 -0.42 15.79 -10.59
N VAL A 454 0.91 15.90 -10.64
CA VAL A 454 1.62 17.15 -10.32
C VAL A 454 1.50 18.16 -11.47
N LYS A 455 1.58 17.72 -12.73
CA LYS A 455 1.43 18.59 -13.90
C LYS A 455 0.06 19.27 -13.98
N GLU A 456 -1.00 18.55 -13.64
CA GLU A 456 -2.37 19.05 -13.65
C GLU A 456 -2.69 19.95 -12.44
N ARG A 457 -1.91 19.85 -11.35
CA ARG A 457 -2.16 20.57 -10.12
C ARG A 457 -1.69 22.03 -10.22
N LYS A 458 -2.57 22.97 -9.92
CA LYS A 458 -2.24 24.41 -9.88
C LYS A 458 -2.00 24.90 -8.48
N ASP A 459 -2.98 24.68 -7.61
CA ASP A 459 -2.97 25.14 -6.22
C ASP A 459 -3.33 24.03 -5.25
N TRP A 460 -2.80 24.10 -4.07
CA TRP A 460 -3.19 23.28 -2.94
C TRP A 460 -3.88 24.15 -1.89
N CYS A 461 -5.18 23.97 -1.69
CA CYS A 461 -5.91 24.61 -0.60
C CYS A 461 -5.47 23.99 0.73
N ILE A 462 -4.72 24.74 1.51
CA ILE A 462 -4.11 24.28 2.76
C ILE A 462 -4.91 24.66 4.01
N SER A 463 -5.92 25.52 3.93
CA SER A 463 -6.74 25.93 5.07
C SER A 463 -7.96 25.04 5.27
N ARG A 464 -8.30 24.77 6.55
CA ARG A 464 -9.48 24.04 6.97
C ARG A 464 -10.18 24.80 8.11
N GLN A 465 -11.50 24.89 8.02
CA GLN A 465 -12.37 25.58 8.98
C GLN A 465 -12.73 24.66 10.15
N ARG A 466 -11.71 23.99 10.70
CA ARG A 466 -11.84 23.05 11.83
C ARG A 466 -10.98 23.52 13.01
N LYS A 467 -11.06 22.80 14.14
CA LYS A 467 -10.35 23.19 15.37
C LYS A 467 -9.32 22.15 15.84
N TRP A 468 -9.39 20.92 15.32
CA TRP A 468 -8.45 19.86 15.63
C TRP A 468 -7.41 19.72 14.50
N GLY A 469 -6.30 20.40 14.65
CA GLY A 469 -5.18 20.47 13.72
C GLY A 469 -4.19 21.57 14.13
N VAL A 470 -3.12 21.72 13.35
CA VAL A 470 -2.11 22.74 13.55
C VAL A 470 -2.61 24.06 12.96
N PRO A 471 -2.74 25.14 13.76
CA PRO A 471 -3.18 26.45 13.27
C PRO A 471 -2.23 27.03 12.21
N ILE A 472 -2.79 27.76 11.25
CA ILE A 472 -1.99 28.54 10.29
C ILE A 472 -1.34 29.71 11.03
N PRO A 473 0.01 29.87 11.00
CA PRO A 473 0.75 30.78 11.85
C PRO A 473 0.78 32.22 11.33
N ILE A 474 -0.39 32.74 10.90
CA ILE A 474 -0.53 34.06 10.28
C ILE A 474 -1.37 34.97 11.18
N PHE A 475 -1.03 36.23 11.16
CA PHE A 475 -1.73 37.31 11.87
C PHE A 475 -2.31 38.31 10.90
N PHE A 476 -3.42 38.92 11.25
CA PHE A 476 -4.04 40.02 10.48
C PHE A 476 -4.00 41.31 11.24
N CYS A 477 -3.66 42.40 10.55
CA CYS A 477 -3.73 43.74 11.11
C CYS A 477 -5.18 44.09 11.43
N LYS A 478 -5.47 44.54 12.64
CA LYS A 478 -6.84 44.88 13.04
C LYS A 478 -7.40 46.11 12.32
N GLU A 479 -6.52 47.07 11.90
CA GLU A 479 -6.97 48.28 11.22
C GLU A 479 -7.21 48.06 9.72
N CYS A 480 -6.27 47.47 9.00
CA CYS A 480 -6.36 47.39 7.55
C CYS A 480 -6.64 45.97 7.01
N GLY A 481 -6.77 44.96 7.87
CA GLY A 481 -7.05 43.59 7.49
C GLY A 481 -5.90 42.87 6.76
N GLU A 482 -4.73 43.52 6.59
CA GLU A 482 -3.60 42.97 5.85
C GLU A 482 -3.01 41.74 6.58
N ALA A 483 -2.75 40.70 5.83
CA ALA A 483 -2.08 39.50 6.35
C ALA A 483 -0.60 39.78 6.63
N HIS A 484 -0.14 39.50 7.84
CA HIS A 484 1.23 39.68 8.27
C HIS A 484 2.02 38.41 8.02
N ILE A 485 2.48 38.23 6.78
CA ILE A 485 3.37 37.12 6.38
C ILE A 485 4.81 37.58 6.67
N ASP A 486 5.35 37.10 7.79
CA ASP A 486 6.67 37.55 8.28
C ASP A 486 7.40 36.35 8.92
N ASN A 487 8.66 36.13 8.52
CA ASN A 487 9.43 35.00 9.01
C ASN A 487 9.61 35.01 10.53
N ASP A 488 9.93 36.15 11.13
CA ASP A 488 10.19 36.22 12.57
C ASP A 488 8.91 35.98 13.38
N ALA A 489 7.75 36.42 12.87
CA ALA A 489 6.47 36.14 13.48
C ALA A 489 6.15 34.65 13.44
N MET A 490 6.35 33.99 12.29
CA MET A 490 6.12 32.54 12.16
C MET A 490 7.11 31.71 12.98
N MET A 491 8.38 32.11 13.05
CA MET A 491 9.37 31.46 13.89
C MET A 491 9.03 31.59 15.37
N ALA A 492 8.50 32.73 15.83
CA ALA A 492 8.01 32.88 17.20
C ALA A 492 6.86 31.91 17.53
N VAL A 493 5.98 31.62 16.55
CA VAL A 493 4.94 30.59 16.69
C VAL A 493 5.59 29.18 16.78
N ALA A 494 6.59 28.88 15.94
CA ALA A 494 7.29 27.61 16.00
C ALA A 494 7.95 27.39 17.37
N ASP A 495 8.64 28.40 17.90
CA ASP A 495 9.29 28.33 19.21
C ASP A 495 8.30 28.19 20.37
N LEU A 496 7.10 28.79 20.24
CA LEU A 496 6.01 28.62 21.20
C LEU A 496 5.48 27.18 21.15
N PHE A 497 5.24 26.63 19.94
CA PHE A 497 4.73 25.28 19.79
C PHE A 497 5.73 24.23 20.23
N GLU A 498 7.04 24.45 20.04
CA GLU A 498 8.08 23.55 20.54
C GLU A 498 8.04 23.42 22.07
N LYS A 499 7.65 24.49 22.78
CA LYS A 499 7.58 24.49 24.26
C LYS A 499 6.23 24.01 24.80
N GLU A 500 5.12 24.42 24.18
CA GLU A 500 3.78 24.31 24.76
C GLU A 500 2.78 23.57 23.85
N GLY A 501 3.19 23.20 22.63
CA GLY A 501 2.33 22.60 21.62
C GLY A 501 1.36 23.60 20.97
N SER A 502 0.63 23.14 19.96
CA SER A 502 -0.28 24.01 19.17
C SER A 502 -1.51 24.49 19.96
N ASN A 503 -1.80 23.91 21.13
CA ASN A 503 -2.82 24.45 22.05
C ASN A 503 -2.50 25.86 22.53
N ALA A 504 -1.22 26.24 22.57
CA ALA A 504 -0.75 27.59 22.92
C ALA A 504 -1.30 28.67 21.98
N TRP A 505 -1.62 28.34 20.71
CA TRP A 505 -2.27 29.28 19.81
C TRP A 505 -3.59 29.81 20.35
N TYR A 506 -4.34 29.02 21.07
CA TYR A 506 -5.65 29.38 21.60
C TYR A 506 -5.60 29.98 23.00
N SER A 507 -4.54 29.73 23.79
CA SER A 507 -4.37 30.25 25.15
C SER A 507 -3.65 31.58 25.21
N HIS A 508 -2.78 31.90 24.22
CA HIS A 508 -2.05 33.18 24.17
C HIS A 508 -2.72 34.16 23.22
N THR A 509 -2.55 35.47 23.47
CA THR A 509 -2.96 36.55 22.58
C THR A 509 -1.93 36.78 21.47
N ALA A 510 -2.32 37.47 20.38
CA ALA A 510 -1.39 37.78 19.29
C ALA A 510 -0.19 38.63 19.80
N ALA A 511 -0.42 39.54 20.73
CA ALA A 511 0.61 40.41 21.31
C ALA A 511 1.63 39.65 22.17
N GLU A 512 1.22 38.53 22.78
CA GLU A 512 2.13 37.66 23.59
C GLU A 512 2.99 36.79 22.69
N ILE A 513 2.51 36.43 21.49
CA ILE A 513 3.22 35.54 20.55
C ILE A 513 4.19 36.34 19.67
N LEU A 514 3.71 37.50 19.16
CA LEU A 514 4.49 38.28 18.18
C LEU A 514 5.76 38.90 18.83
N PRO A 515 6.87 38.97 18.09
CA PRO A 515 8.07 39.69 18.52
C PRO A 515 7.76 41.12 18.96
N LYS A 516 8.41 41.59 20.01
CA LYS A 516 8.21 42.94 20.53
C LYS A 516 8.50 43.99 19.46
N GLY A 517 7.56 44.91 19.26
CA GLY A 517 7.71 46.00 18.29
C GLY A 517 7.22 45.66 16.89
N THR A 518 6.58 44.49 16.68
CA THR A 518 5.95 44.13 15.39
C THR A 518 4.95 45.18 14.98
N LYS A 519 5.02 45.62 13.70
CA LYS A 519 4.14 46.59 13.08
C LYS A 519 3.64 46.12 11.74
N CYS A 520 2.41 46.46 11.42
CA CYS A 520 1.86 46.21 10.08
C CYS A 520 2.68 46.94 9.02
N LYS A 521 3.14 46.24 8.00
CA LYS A 521 3.97 46.79 6.91
C LYS A 521 3.17 47.83 6.07
N LYS A 522 1.85 47.74 6.05
CA LYS A 522 0.97 48.61 5.24
C LYS A 522 0.53 49.89 5.97
N CYS A 523 0.08 49.80 7.22
CA CYS A 523 -0.51 50.93 7.95
C CYS A 523 0.24 51.32 9.24
N GLY A 524 1.25 50.52 9.67
CA GLY A 524 2.00 50.76 10.88
C GLY A 524 1.31 50.37 12.20
N CYS A 525 0.07 49.89 12.17
CA CYS A 525 -0.66 49.41 13.34
C CYS A 525 0.11 48.30 14.07
N THR A 526 -0.03 48.26 15.40
CA THR A 526 0.60 47.25 16.27
C THR A 526 -0.37 46.23 16.83
N GLU A 527 -1.65 46.34 16.51
CA GLU A 527 -2.68 45.39 16.94
C GLU A 527 -2.98 44.38 15.84
N PHE A 528 -2.95 43.10 16.24
CA PHE A 528 -3.14 41.98 15.33
C PHE A 528 -4.20 40.98 15.86
N GLU A 529 -4.88 40.30 14.94
CA GLU A 529 -5.70 39.12 15.18
C GLU A 529 -5.03 37.90 14.61
N LYS A 530 -5.27 36.74 15.22
CA LYS A 530 -4.73 35.44 14.76
C LYS A 530 -5.66 34.83 13.71
N GLU A 531 -5.05 34.11 12.73
CA GLU A 531 -5.82 33.26 11.84
C GLU A 531 -6.64 32.24 12.64
N LYS A 532 -7.83 31.90 12.14
CA LYS A 532 -8.78 30.99 12.80
C LYS A 532 -8.76 29.58 12.22
N ASP A 533 -8.26 29.44 10.99
CA ASP A 533 -8.17 28.19 10.27
C ASP A 533 -6.95 27.37 10.68
N ILE A 534 -7.06 26.07 10.50
CA ILE A 534 -5.96 25.12 10.69
C ILE A 534 -5.40 24.68 9.34
N MET A 535 -4.20 24.09 9.35
CA MET A 535 -3.63 23.47 8.16
C MET A 535 -4.36 22.18 7.79
N ASP A 536 -4.31 21.84 6.51
CA ASP A 536 -4.68 20.53 5.99
C ASP A 536 -3.82 19.44 6.63
N VAL A 537 -4.44 18.35 7.07
CA VAL A 537 -3.74 17.20 7.67
C VAL A 537 -2.68 16.59 6.73
N TRP A 538 -2.84 16.71 5.42
CA TRP A 538 -1.82 16.30 4.46
C TRP A 538 -0.55 17.17 4.51
N PHE A 539 -0.65 18.37 5.06
CA PHE A 539 0.51 19.20 5.35
C PHE A 539 1.27 18.70 6.58
N ASP A 540 0.55 18.16 7.59
CA ASP A 540 1.15 17.54 8.77
C ASP A 540 2.02 16.35 8.35
N SER A 541 1.40 15.30 7.78
CA SER A 541 2.14 14.12 7.32
C SER A 541 3.14 14.44 6.21
N GLY A 542 2.83 15.41 5.33
CA GLY A 542 3.73 15.91 4.29
C GLY A 542 5.03 16.50 4.83
N SER A 543 5.01 17.07 6.04
CA SER A 543 6.18 17.67 6.70
C SER A 543 7.07 16.65 7.43
N SER A 544 6.69 15.35 7.44
CA SER A 544 7.40 14.31 8.19
C SER A 544 8.87 14.11 7.75
N HIS A 545 9.19 14.40 6.49
CA HIS A 545 10.58 14.37 6.00
C HIS A 545 11.47 15.37 6.76
N ALA A 546 10.96 16.57 7.07
CA ALA A 546 11.66 17.59 7.82
C ALA A 546 11.62 17.31 9.33
N ALA A 547 10.43 17.02 9.86
CA ALA A 547 10.22 16.84 11.30
C ALA A 547 10.82 15.54 11.87
N VAL A 548 11.07 14.53 11.02
CA VAL A 548 11.54 13.21 11.44
C VAL A 548 12.85 12.84 10.75
N VAL A 549 12.83 12.71 9.42
CA VAL A 549 13.97 12.16 8.67
C VAL A 549 15.21 13.05 8.76
N SER A 550 15.03 14.37 8.71
CA SER A 550 16.12 15.34 8.82
C SER A 550 16.55 15.65 10.25
N LYS A 551 15.73 15.31 11.26
CA LYS A 551 15.96 15.70 12.66
C LYS A 551 16.53 14.60 13.53
N ARG A 552 16.24 13.35 13.24
CA ARG A 552 16.73 12.23 14.05
C ARG A 552 18.13 11.82 13.62
N ASP A 553 19.06 11.76 14.59
CA ASP A 553 20.48 11.42 14.35
C ASP A 553 20.67 10.00 13.79
N ASN A 554 19.71 9.09 14.02
CA ASN A 554 19.74 7.73 13.52
C ASN A 554 19.09 7.57 12.13
N LEU A 555 18.67 8.65 11.49
CA LEU A 555 18.09 8.68 10.15
C LEU A 555 18.93 9.53 9.20
N LYS A 556 18.62 9.52 7.92
CA LYS A 556 19.25 10.37 6.89
C LYS A 556 18.22 10.87 5.89
N PHE A 557 18.39 12.09 5.44
CA PHE A 557 17.59 12.70 4.37
C PHE A 557 18.40 12.76 3.05
N PRO A 558 17.78 12.46 1.88
CA PRO A 558 16.44 11.85 1.73
C PRO A 558 16.39 10.40 2.24
N ALA A 559 15.18 9.91 2.57
CA ALA A 559 14.98 8.51 2.90
C ALA A 559 15.31 7.60 1.70
N ASP A 560 15.77 6.38 1.96
CA ASP A 560 16.06 5.45 0.86
C ASP A 560 14.78 4.87 0.24
N LEU A 561 13.71 4.71 1.06
CA LEU A 561 12.45 4.11 0.61
C LEU A 561 11.22 4.68 1.33
N TYR A 562 10.17 4.99 0.57
CA TYR A 562 8.79 5.11 1.02
C TYR A 562 7.99 3.91 0.51
N LEU A 563 7.12 3.34 1.35
CA LEU A 563 6.26 2.21 0.99
C LEU A 563 4.84 2.45 1.49
N GLU A 564 3.87 2.60 0.59
CA GLU A 564 2.44 2.73 0.92
C GLU A 564 1.54 2.13 -0.17
N GLY A 565 0.21 2.21 0.05
CA GLY A 565 -0.79 1.85 -0.92
C GLY A 565 -0.83 2.78 -2.15
N ASN A 566 -1.44 2.30 -3.23
CA ASN A 566 -1.55 3.02 -4.49
C ASN A 566 -2.46 4.27 -4.43
N ASP A 567 -3.26 4.44 -3.36
CA ASP A 567 -4.04 5.64 -3.06
C ASP A 567 -3.16 6.81 -2.62
N GLN A 568 -1.95 6.54 -2.11
CA GLN A 568 -1.06 7.57 -1.57
C GLN A 568 -0.37 8.44 -2.64
N TYR A 569 -0.54 8.15 -3.92
CA TYR A 569 -0.16 9.08 -5.00
C TYR A 569 -0.91 10.41 -4.93
N ARG A 570 -2.16 10.40 -4.45
CA ARG A 570 -2.94 11.62 -4.13
C ARG A 570 -2.86 12.05 -2.66
N GLY A 571 -2.12 11.35 -1.84
CA GLY A 571 -1.96 11.59 -0.42
C GLY A 571 -0.51 11.90 -0.06
N TRP A 572 0.07 11.07 0.80
CA TRP A 572 1.36 11.30 1.43
C TRP A 572 2.55 11.35 0.46
N PHE A 573 2.57 10.53 -0.60
CA PHE A 573 3.64 10.61 -1.60
C PHE A 573 3.70 11.99 -2.24
N GLN A 574 2.55 12.57 -2.57
CA GLN A 574 2.48 13.88 -3.22
C GLN A 574 2.72 15.01 -2.21
N SER A 575 2.07 15.02 -1.05
CA SER A 575 2.23 16.08 -0.06
C SER A 575 3.66 16.17 0.46
N SER A 576 4.30 15.02 0.72
CA SER A 576 5.70 14.95 1.13
C SER A 576 6.66 15.43 0.04
N LEU A 577 6.38 15.09 -1.24
CA LEU A 577 7.15 15.58 -2.39
C LEU A 577 7.05 17.11 -2.51
N LEU A 578 5.84 17.64 -2.49
CA LEU A 578 5.61 19.07 -2.71
C LEU A 578 6.23 19.93 -1.60
N THR A 579 6.08 19.54 -0.33
CA THR A 579 6.69 20.26 0.80
C THR A 579 8.21 20.16 0.77
N SER A 580 8.78 19.00 0.41
CA SER A 580 10.23 18.82 0.30
C SER A 580 10.82 19.62 -0.86
N VAL A 581 10.22 19.56 -2.04
CA VAL A 581 10.71 20.34 -3.20
C VAL A 581 10.59 21.83 -2.95
N ALA A 582 9.46 22.29 -2.37
CA ALA A 582 9.27 23.69 -2.03
C ALA A 582 10.31 24.20 -1.02
N THR A 583 10.73 23.40 -0.06
CA THR A 583 11.68 23.81 1.00
C THR A 583 13.13 23.49 0.67
N GLU A 584 13.42 22.28 0.22
CA GLU A 584 14.78 21.73 0.05
C GLU A 584 15.19 21.58 -1.44
N GLY A 585 14.25 21.64 -2.39
CA GLY A 585 14.51 21.51 -3.84
C GLY A 585 14.72 20.10 -4.34
N VAL A 586 14.49 19.07 -3.51
CA VAL A 586 14.70 17.65 -3.86
C VAL A 586 13.54 16.79 -3.35
N ALA A 587 13.38 15.59 -3.92
CA ALA A 587 12.43 14.60 -3.41
C ALA A 587 12.84 14.12 -2.01
N PRO A 588 11.87 13.81 -1.11
CA PRO A 588 12.17 13.35 0.24
C PRO A 588 12.57 11.87 0.30
N TYR A 589 12.51 11.17 -0.82
CA TYR A 589 12.76 9.75 -0.97
C TYR A 589 13.56 9.45 -2.25
N LYS A 590 14.37 8.38 -2.23
CA LYS A 590 15.11 7.88 -3.40
C LYS A 590 14.33 6.84 -4.19
N ALA A 591 13.46 6.09 -3.51
CA ALA A 591 12.59 5.11 -4.12
C ALA A 591 11.20 5.14 -3.48
N VAL A 592 10.18 4.79 -4.28
CA VAL A 592 8.80 4.57 -3.84
C VAL A 592 8.38 3.17 -4.25
N LEU A 593 7.96 2.38 -3.27
CA LEU A 593 7.39 1.06 -3.47
C LEU A 593 5.89 1.11 -3.17
N THR A 594 5.07 0.59 -4.08
CA THR A 594 3.62 0.70 -3.98
C THR A 594 2.96 -0.66 -3.89
N HIS A 595 2.01 -0.81 -2.96
CA HIS A 595 1.15 -1.99 -2.89
C HIS A 595 -0.29 -1.68 -3.32
N GLY A 596 -1.00 -2.73 -3.78
CA GLY A 596 -2.42 -2.67 -4.10
C GLY A 596 -3.31 -2.69 -2.86
N MET A 597 -4.62 -2.77 -3.10
CA MET A 597 -5.66 -2.86 -2.07
C MET A 597 -5.99 -4.30 -1.71
N ILE A 598 -6.62 -4.50 -0.55
CA ILE A 598 -7.12 -5.82 -0.16
C ILE A 598 -8.61 -5.93 -0.48
N LEU A 599 -8.96 -6.98 -1.21
CA LEU A 599 -10.29 -7.28 -1.69
C LEU A 599 -10.80 -8.61 -1.10
N ASP A 600 -12.12 -8.77 -1.05
CA ASP A 600 -12.75 -10.05 -0.75
C ASP A 600 -12.72 -11.02 -1.96
N GLU A 601 -13.29 -12.21 -1.82
CA GLU A 601 -13.35 -13.22 -2.89
C GLU A 601 -14.12 -12.74 -4.13
N GLU A 602 -15.09 -11.83 -3.95
CA GLU A 602 -15.88 -11.25 -5.04
C GLU A 602 -15.26 -9.96 -5.61
N LYS A 603 -13.99 -9.69 -5.30
CA LYS A 603 -13.24 -8.50 -5.75
C LYS A 603 -13.82 -7.18 -5.26
N ARG A 604 -14.51 -7.16 -4.12
CA ARG A 604 -15.06 -5.97 -3.51
C ARG A 604 -14.14 -5.47 -2.40
N LYS A 605 -14.06 -4.17 -2.23
CA LYS A 605 -13.37 -3.56 -1.09
C LYS A 605 -14.00 -4.03 0.22
N MET A 606 -13.18 -4.49 1.15
CA MET A 606 -13.64 -4.94 2.46
C MET A 606 -14.13 -3.76 3.29
N SER A 607 -15.31 -3.88 3.88
CA SER A 607 -15.88 -2.87 4.77
C SER A 607 -16.71 -3.49 5.89
N LYS A 608 -16.76 -2.80 7.06
CA LYS A 608 -17.61 -3.23 8.18
C LYS A 608 -19.10 -3.20 7.84
N SER A 609 -19.52 -2.30 6.95
CA SER A 609 -20.91 -2.16 6.52
C SER A 609 -21.39 -3.30 5.63
N LEU A 610 -20.51 -3.91 4.87
CA LEU A 610 -20.80 -5.07 4.01
C LEU A 610 -20.68 -6.40 4.77
N GLY A 611 -20.12 -6.40 5.98
CA GLY A 611 -19.94 -7.62 6.77
C GLY A 611 -18.94 -8.61 6.17
N ASN A 612 -18.16 -8.21 5.17
CA ASN A 612 -17.14 -9.00 4.48
C ASN A 612 -15.73 -8.81 5.06
N GLY A 613 -15.59 -8.09 6.17
CA GLY A 613 -14.30 -7.75 6.76
C GLY A 613 -13.73 -8.89 7.60
N ILE A 614 -12.50 -9.30 7.30
CA ILE A 614 -11.66 -10.12 8.17
C ILE A 614 -10.72 -9.15 8.91
N SER A 615 -10.62 -9.24 10.23
CA SER A 615 -9.67 -8.42 10.99
C SER A 615 -8.31 -9.12 11.14
N PRO A 616 -7.20 -8.38 11.26
CA PRO A 616 -5.91 -8.98 11.59
C PRO A 616 -5.93 -9.75 12.91
N GLN A 617 -6.73 -9.30 13.88
CA GLN A 617 -6.92 -9.94 15.18
C GLN A 617 -7.54 -11.33 15.02
N ASP A 618 -8.63 -11.46 14.24
CA ASP A 618 -9.27 -12.76 13.96
C ASP A 618 -8.27 -13.76 13.35
N VAL A 619 -7.42 -13.27 12.43
CA VAL A 619 -6.41 -14.12 11.79
C VAL A 619 -5.34 -14.55 12.80
N THR A 620 -4.82 -13.61 13.61
CA THR A 620 -3.75 -13.92 14.57
C THR A 620 -4.24 -14.79 15.72
N GLU A 621 -5.50 -14.67 16.14
CA GLU A 621 -6.11 -15.53 17.15
C GLU A 621 -6.39 -16.95 16.65
N LYS A 622 -6.69 -17.10 15.37
CA LYS A 622 -7.03 -18.40 14.78
C LYS A 622 -5.82 -19.13 14.23
N TYR A 623 -4.95 -18.43 13.49
CA TYR A 623 -3.84 -19.03 12.74
C TYR A 623 -2.46 -18.62 13.24
N GLY A 624 -2.34 -17.46 13.89
CA GLY A 624 -1.08 -16.83 14.26
C GLY A 624 -0.63 -15.75 13.29
N ALA A 625 0.28 -14.89 13.75
CA ALA A 625 0.85 -13.80 12.96
C ALA A 625 1.74 -14.31 11.81
N ASP A 626 2.53 -15.36 12.04
CA ASP A 626 3.39 -15.94 11.01
C ASP A 626 2.61 -16.47 9.80
N VAL A 627 1.38 -16.98 10.00
CA VAL A 627 0.51 -17.38 8.89
C VAL A 627 0.01 -16.15 8.11
N LEU A 628 -0.33 -15.07 8.79
CA LEU A 628 -0.69 -13.81 8.13
C LEU A 628 0.50 -13.21 7.37
N ARG A 629 1.70 -13.23 7.95
CA ARG A 629 2.94 -12.80 7.30
C ARG A 629 3.26 -13.66 6.06
N LEU A 630 3.07 -14.96 6.18
CA LEU A 630 3.26 -15.88 5.05
C LEU A 630 2.24 -15.62 3.92
N TRP A 631 0.98 -15.29 4.25
CA TRP A 631 0.00 -14.86 3.26
C TRP A 631 0.46 -13.59 2.55
N VAL A 632 0.91 -12.56 3.26
CA VAL A 632 1.46 -11.32 2.66
C VAL A 632 2.59 -11.64 1.69
N SER A 633 3.49 -12.55 2.05
CA SER A 633 4.61 -12.93 1.18
C SER A 633 4.20 -13.81 0.00
N SER A 634 3.03 -14.48 0.06
CA SER A 634 2.63 -15.45 -0.97
C SER A 634 1.99 -14.83 -2.21
N THR A 635 1.66 -13.54 -2.17
CA THR A 635 0.93 -12.80 -3.20
C THR A 635 1.83 -11.76 -3.88
N ASP A 636 1.53 -11.46 -5.15
CA ASP A 636 2.09 -10.27 -5.79
C ASP A 636 1.33 -9.02 -5.30
N TYR A 637 1.87 -8.43 -4.24
CA TYR A 637 1.26 -7.29 -3.55
C TYR A 637 1.31 -5.98 -4.33
N GLN A 638 2.05 -5.90 -5.45
CA GLN A 638 2.09 -4.71 -6.31
C GLN A 638 0.75 -4.50 -7.05
N SER A 639 -0.07 -5.54 -7.09
CA SER A 639 -1.48 -5.52 -7.54
C SER A 639 -2.43 -5.68 -6.35
N ASP A 640 -3.73 -5.54 -6.60
CA ASP A 640 -4.75 -5.81 -5.57
C ASP A 640 -4.71 -7.28 -5.15
N VAL A 641 -4.76 -7.54 -3.84
CA VAL A 641 -4.62 -8.86 -3.25
C VAL A 641 -5.94 -9.35 -2.65
N HIS A 642 -6.15 -10.67 -2.72
CA HIS A 642 -7.35 -11.31 -2.19
C HIS A 642 -7.05 -12.07 -0.91
N ILE A 643 -7.99 -12.06 0.03
CA ILE A 643 -7.94 -12.85 1.25
C ILE A 643 -9.28 -13.49 1.54
N SER A 644 -9.23 -14.75 1.97
CA SER A 644 -10.39 -15.50 2.46
C SER A 644 -9.96 -16.54 3.49
N ASN A 645 -10.92 -17.14 4.18
CA ASN A 645 -10.64 -18.22 5.11
C ASN A 645 -10.04 -19.44 4.41
N GLU A 646 -10.41 -19.73 3.16
CA GLU A 646 -9.87 -20.85 2.39
C GLU A 646 -8.41 -20.57 1.98
N ILE A 647 -8.08 -19.37 1.53
CA ILE A 647 -6.70 -18.96 1.26
C ILE A 647 -5.83 -19.09 2.52
N LEU A 648 -6.30 -18.58 3.65
CA LEU A 648 -5.57 -18.68 4.93
C LEU A 648 -5.34 -20.14 5.36
N LYS A 649 -6.29 -21.02 5.12
CA LYS A 649 -6.14 -22.46 5.36
C LYS A 649 -5.05 -23.09 4.48
N GLN A 650 -5.02 -22.76 3.17
CA GLN A 650 -3.98 -23.23 2.24
C GLN A 650 -2.59 -22.71 2.64
N ILE A 651 -2.49 -21.47 3.07
CA ILE A 651 -1.25 -20.89 3.59
C ILE A 651 -0.80 -21.58 4.87
N SER A 652 -1.74 -21.92 5.77
CA SER A 652 -1.45 -22.69 6.98
C SER A 652 -0.91 -24.10 6.67
N GLU A 653 -1.37 -24.74 5.59
CA GLU A 653 -0.80 -26.01 5.11
C GLU A 653 0.65 -25.82 4.61
N SER A 654 0.90 -24.77 3.83
CA SER A 654 2.25 -24.43 3.36
C SER A 654 3.19 -24.14 4.53
N TYR A 655 2.73 -23.38 5.53
CA TYR A 655 3.45 -23.14 6.78
C TYR A 655 3.86 -24.46 7.46
N ARG A 656 2.90 -25.41 7.60
CA ARG A 656 3.17 -26.71 8.22
C ARG A 656 4.26 -27.50 7.48
N LYS A 657 4.30 -27.45 6.14
CA LYS A 657 5.33 -28.14 5.35
C LYS A 657 6.73 -27.57 5.65
N ILE A 658 6.89 -26.26 5.66
CA ILE A 658 8.16 -25.61 5.98
C ILE A 658 8.60 -26.00 7.41
N ARG A 659 7.70 -25.86 8.38
CA ARG A 659 7.99 -26.20 9.79
C ARG A 659 8.34 -27.68 9.97
N ASN A 660 7.66 -28.59 9.27
CA ASN A 660 7.94 -30.02 9.37
C ASN A 660 9.32 -30.37 8.80
N THR A 661 9.77 -29.73 7.72
CA THR A 661 11.14 -29.87 7.19
C THR A 661 12.16 -29.45 8.25
N ALA A 662 11.99 -28.29 8.86
CA ALA A 662 12.86 -27.82 9.94
C ALA A 662 12.86 -28.80 11.13
N ARG A 663 11.68 -29.23 11.58
CA ARG A 663 11.55 -30.18 12.70
C ARG A 663 12.25 -31.54 12.44
N TYR A 664 12.13 -32.05 11.21
CA TYR A 664 12.81 -33.26 10.83
C TYR A 664 14.32 -33.09 10.93
N ILE A 665 14.88 -32.02 10.42
CA ILE A 665 16.31 -31.72 10.47
C ILE A 665 16.76 -31.56 11.94
N LEU A 666 16.06 -30.74 12.74
CA LEU A 666 16.34 -30.57 14.16
C LEU A 666 16.41 -31.92 14.91
N GLY A 667 15.50 -32.83 14.58
CA GLY A 667 15.48 -34.17 15.16
C GLY A 667 16.70 -35.01 14.82
N ASN A 668 17.41 -34.71 13.75
CA ASN A 668 18.53 -35.46 13.26
C ASN A 668 19.91 -34.81 13.52
N VAL A 669 19.92 -33.57 14.05
CA VAL A 669 21.14 -32.86 14.43
C VAL A 669 21.28 -32.69 15.96
N TYR A 670 20.49 -33.42 16.75
CA TYR A 670 20.44 -33.27 18.20
C TYR A 670 21.77 -33.61 18.89
N ASP A 671 22.58 -34.49 18.29
CA ASP A 671 23.89 -34.99 18.74
C ASP A 671 25.05 -34.45 17.87
N PHE A 672 24.81 -33.38 17.11
CA PHE A 672 25.78 -32.80 16.18
C PHE A 672 26.33 -31.50 16.75
N ASN A 673 27.63 -31.35 16.82
CA ASN A 673 28.34 -30.12 17.16
C ASN A 673 28.97 -29.56 15.87
N PRO A 674 28.51 -28.36 15.39
CA PRO A 674 29.01 -27.82 14.13
C PRO A 674 30.52 -27.49 14.14
N ASP A 675 31.11 -27.20 15.30
CA ASP A 675 32.55 -26.87 15.40
C ASP A 675 33.46 -28.08 15.35
N THR A 676 32.98 -29.27 15.79
CA THR A 676 33.82 -30.48 15.93
C THR A 676 33.44 -31.62 15.02
N ASP A 677 32.17 -31.66 14.60
CA ASP A 677 31.63 -32.81 13.86
C ASP A 677 31.48 -32.54 12.36
N SER A 678 31.67 -31.28 11.92
CA SER A 678 31.49 -30.86 10.52
C SER A 678 32.53 -31.55 9.62
N VAL A 679 32.04 -32.14 8.55
CA VAL A 679 32.87 -32.72 7.47
C VAL A 679 33.12 -31.60 6.44
N PRO A 680 34.35 -31.40 5.93
CA PRO A 680 34.61 -30.45 4.87
C PRO A 680 33.69 -30.63 3.67
N VAL A 681 33.15 -29.57 3.12
CA VAL A 681 32.10 -29.63 2.06
C VAL A 681 32.57 -30.44 0.85
N ASN A 682 33.82 -30.31 0.45
CA ASN A 682 34.39 -31.05 -0.67
C ASN A 682 34.55 -32.55 -0.37
N GLU A 683 34.46 -32.96 0.89
CA GLU A 683 34.51 -34.37 1.33
C GLU A 683 33.09 -34.95 1.60
N LEU A 684 32.03 -34.22 1.39
CA LEU A 684 30.66 -34.68 1.51
C LEU A 684 30.35 -35.76 0.46
N MET A 685 29.37 -36.63 0.76
CA MET A 685 28.91 -37.62 -0.20
C MET A 685 28.27 -36.94 -1.43
N PRO A 686 28.24 -37.61 -2.60
CA PRO A 686 27.72 -36.99 -3.84
C PRO A 686 26.30 -36.41 -3.69
N MET A 687 25.41 -37.15 -3.01
CA MET A 687 24.04 -36.70 -2.76
C MET A 687 23.98 -35.51 -1.80
N ASP A 688 24.85 -35.42 -0.79
CA ASP A 688 24.95 -34.29 0.11
C ASP A 688 25.45 -33.04 -0.64
N LYS A 689 26.43 -33.23 -1.55
CA LYS A 689 26.88 -32.15 -2.44
C LYS A 689 25.78 -31.63 -3.33
N TRP A 690 24.96 -32.53 -3.92
CA TRP A 690 23.78 -32.16 -4.70
C TRP A 690 22.84 -31.23 -3.87
N ALA A 691 22.55 -31.61 -2.64
CA ALA A 691 21.69 -30.83 -1.77
C ALA A 691 22.29 -29.43 -1.44
N ILE A 692 23.60 -29.32 -1.29
CA ILE A 692 24.29 -28.02 -1.10
C ILE A 692 24.28 -27.17 -2.39
N VAL A 693 24.41 -27.79 -3.58
CA VAL A 693 24.28 -27.02 -4.85
C VAL A 693 22.86 -26.48 -4.99
N LYS A 694 21.82 -27.30 -4.69
CA LYS A 694 20.41 -26.83 -4.65
C LYS A 694 20.17 -25.72 -3.63
N LEU A 695 20.83 -25.79 -2.48
CA LEU A 695 20.81 -24.71 -1.49
C LEU A 695 21.43 -23.43 -2.04
N ASN A 696 22.56 -23.51 -2.76
CA ASN A 696 23.23 -22.36 -3.37
C ASN A 696 22.35 -21.67 -4.42
N GLU A 697 21.65 -22.45 -5.25
CA GLU A 697 20.64 -21.94 -6.18
C GLU A 697 19.53 -21.19 -5.42
N LEU A 698 19.03 -21.75 -4.32
CA LEU A 698 18.02 -21.15 -3.47
C LEU A 698 18.51 -19.84 -2.85
N ILE A 699 19.71 -19.82 -2.27
CA ILE A 699 20.31 -18.61 -1.64
C ILE A 699 20.38 -17.46 -2.64
N ALA A 700 20.93 -17.74 -3.85
CA ALA A 700 21.05 -16.72 -4.90
C ALA A 700 19.68 -16.14 -5.28
N LYS A 701 18.70 -17.02 -5.54
CA LYS A 701 17.34 -16.63 -5.93
C LYS A 701 16.61 -15.85 -4.85
N VAL A 702 16.72 -16.26 -3.60
CA VAL A 702 16.07 -15.61 -2.46
C VAL A 702 16.65 -14.23 -2.20
N LYS A 703 17.99 -14.08 -2.22
CA LYS A 703 18.64 -12.77 -2.05
C LYS A 703 18.23 -11.79 -3.14
N GLN A 704 18.25 -12.23 -4.40
CA GLN A 704 17.80 -11.42 -5.53
C GLN A 704 16.33 -11.01 -5.39
N ALA A 705 15.45 -11.93 -4.97
CA ALA A 705 14.03 -11.66 -4.77
C ALA A 705 13.79 -10.63 -3.66
N TYR A 706 14.52 -10.68 -2.56
CA TYR A 706 14.46 -9.66 -1.51
C TYR A 706 14.95 -8.30 -2.00
N ASP A 707 16.05 -8.25 -2.75
CA ASP A 707 16.60 -6.98 -3.28
C ASP A 707 15.67 -6.32 -4.29
N ASN A 708 14.88 -7.14 -5.02
CA ASN A 708 13.86 -6.66 -5.95
C ASN A 708 12.49 -6.41 -5.28
N TYR A 709 12.34 -6.69 -4.00
CA TYR A 709 11.06 -6.65 -3.27
C TYR A 709 10.02 -7.64 -3.82
N GLU A 710 10.45 -8.78 -4.35
CA GLU A 710 9.60 -9.85 -4.91
C GLU A 710 9.35 -10.96 -3.87
N PHE A 711 8.66 -10.65 -2.77
CA PHE A 711 8.52 -11.57 -1.64
C PHE A 711 7.77 -12.87 -1.99
N HIS A 712 6.91 -12.84 -3.00
CA HIS A 712 6.25 -14.06 -3.50
C HIS A 712 7.25 -15.06 -4.09
N GLN A 713 8.33 -14.60 -4.70
CA GLN A 713 9.41 -15.46 -5.18
C GLN A 713 10.17 -16.11 -4.01
N VAL A 714 10.38 -15.37 -2.91
CA VAL A 714 10.99 -15.92 -1.69
C VAL A 714 10.12 -17.04 -1.13
N TYR A 715 8.81 -16.79 -0.95
CA TYR A 715 7.86 -17.79 -0.48
C TYR A 715 7.85 -19.05 -1.35
N HIS A 716 7.67 -18.91 -2.65
CA HIS A 716 7.58 -20.04 -3.57
C HIS A 716 8.89 -20.84 -3.62
N SER A 717 10.02 -20.15 -3.64
CA SER A 717 11.33 -20.80 -3.71
C SER A 717 11.62 -21.65 -2.47
N ILE A 718 11.43 -21.08 -1.27
CA ILE A 718 11.65 -21.79 -0.01
C ILE A 718 10.65 -22.95 0.16
N ARG A 719 9.36 -22.69 -0.14
CA ARG A 719 8.34 -23.75 -0.06
C ARG A 719 8.65 -24.92 -1.00
N ASN A 720 9.01 -24.63 -2.25
CA ASN A 720 9.34 -25.67 -3.23
C ASN A 720 10.60 -26.45 -2.82
N PHE A 721 11.64 -25.79 -2.38
CA PHE A 721 12.83 -26.42 -1.84
C PHE A 721 12.49 -27.38 -0.67
N CYS A 722 11.68 -26.91 0.30
CA CYS A 722 11.26 -27.75 1.44
C CYS A 722 10.45 -28.97 1.01
N VAL A 723 9.57 -28.83 0.01
CA VAL A 723 8.64 -29.89 -0.39
C VAL A 723 9.28 -30.82 -1.42
N ILE A 724 9.85 -30.26 -2.49
CA ILE A 724 10.34 -31.03 -3.65
C ILE A 724 11.72 -31.60 -3.36
N ASP A 725 12.68 -30.70 -3.12
CA ASP A 725 14.08 -31.12 -3.00
C ASP A 725 14.34 -31.83 -1.67
N MET A 726 13.81 -31.28 -0.57
CA MET A 726 14.07 -31.83 0.76
C MET A 726 13.14 -32.99 1.11
N SER A 727 11.84 -32.74 1.30
CA SER A 727 10.92 -33.75 1.86
C SER A 727 10.64 -34.91 0.93
N ASN A 728 10.48 -34.69 -0.38
CA ASN A 728 10.16 -35.72 -1.36
C ASN A 728 11.39 -36.48 -1.85
N PHE A 729 12.60 -35.98 -1.59
CA PHE A 729 13.81 -36.63 -2.03
C PHE A 729 14.86 -36.70 -0.93
N TYR A 730 15.67 -35.67 -0.72
CA TYR A 730 16.90 -35.74 0.05
C TYR A 730 16.72 -36.29 1.47
N LEU A 731 15.80 -35.70 2.23
CA LEU A 731 15.55 -36.12 3.61
C LEU A 731 14.92 -37.50 3.73
N ASP A 732 14.19 -37.96 2.70
CA ASP A 732 13.62 -39.29 2.67
C ASP A 732 14.70 -40.36 2.45
N VAL A 733 15.59 -40.11 1.50
CA VAL A 733 16.73 -40.97 1.20
C VAL A 733 17.71 -41.04 2.37
N LEU A 734 17.97 -39.92 3.08
CA LEU A 734 18.90 -39.86 4.19
C LEU A 734 18.51 -40.70 5.41
N LYS A 735 17.26 -41.11 5.55
CA LYS A 735 16.79 -41.87 6.75
C LYS A 735 17.65 -43.07 7.05
N ASP A 736 18.00 -43.82 6.03
CA ASP A 736 18.86 -45.00 6.22
C ASP A 736 20.21 -44.66 6.81
N ARG A 737 20.94 -43.71 6.24
CA ARG A 737 22.24 -43.22 6.74
C ARG A 737 22.12 -42.60 8.14
N LEU A 738 21.17 -41.71 8.38
CA LEU A 738 21.02 -41.02 9.65
C LEU A 738 20.69 -42.00 10.81
N TYR A 739 19.88 -43.02 10.53
CA TYR A 739 19.34 -43.90 11.57
C TYR A 739 20.18 -45.12 11.79
N THR A 740 20.77 -45.70 10.72
CA THR A 740 21.39 -47.01 10.78
C THR A 740 22.93 -46.99 10.93
N GLU A 741 23.58 -45.94 10.52
CA GLU A 741 25.04 -45.78 10.67
C GLU A 741 25.46 -45.63 12.13
N LYS A 742 26.75 -45.82 12.43
CA LYS A 742 27.33 -45.50 13.76
C LYS A 742 27.21 -43.98 14.00
N SER A 743 26.97 -43.58 15.23
CA SER A 743 26.79 -42.16 15.61
C SER A 743 28.00 -41.28 15.24
N ASP A 744 29.18 -41.85 15.24
CA ASP A 744 30.47 -41.21 14.91
C ASP A 744 30.97 -41.48 13.49
N SER A 745 30.20 -42.19 12.65
CA SER A 745 30.64 -42.50 11.29
C SER A 745 30.75 -41.24 10.43
N LYS A 746 31.81 -41.16 9.60
CA LYS A 746 32.03 -40.07 8.65
C LYS A 746 30.81 -39.87 7.72
N SER A 747 30.17 -40.98 7.31
CA SER A 747 28.98 -40.96 6.44
C SER A 747 27.79 -40.27 7.10
N ARG A 748 27.50 -40.59 8.37
CA ARG A 748 26.44 -39.93 9.14
C ARG A 748 26.77 -38.48 9.42
N LYS A 749 28.03 -38.15 9.84
CA LYS A 749 28.49 -36.80 10.08
C LYS A 749 28.44 -35.93 8.82
N ALA A 750 28.73 -36.49 7.65
CA ALA A 750 28.56 -35.80 6.37
C ALA A 750 27.09 -35.43 6.11
N ALA A 751 26.18 -36.37 6.33
CA ALA A 751 24.74 -36.09 6.21
C ALA A 751 24.27 -35.03 7.20
N GLN A 752 24.69 -35.11 8.47
CA GLN A 752 24.38 -34.10 9.51
C GLN A 752 24.96 -32.75 9.16
N THR A 753 26.17 -32.65 8.62
CA THR A 753 26.79 -31.41 8.15
C THR A 753 25.93 -30.77 7.08
N ALA A 754 25.52 -31.52 6.05
CA ALA A 754 24.71 -30.99 4.95
C ALA A 754 23.35 -30.47 5.44
N ILE A 755 22.60 -31.26 6.24
CA ILE A 755 21.30 -30.83 6.75
C ILE A 755 21.39 -29.68 7.77
N TYR A 756 22.49 -29.59 8.55
CA TYR A 756 22.75 -28.45 9.41
C TYR A 756 22.94 -27.16 8.59
N ILE A 757 23.80 -27.19 7.57
CA ILE A 757 24.02 -26.06 6.66
C ILE A 757 22.70 -25.62 6.02
N ILE A 758 21.89 -26.58 5.57
CA ILE A 758 20.57 -26.32 4.97
C ILE A 758 19.64 -25.65 5.98
N LEU A 759 19.53 -26.20 7.20
CA LEU A 759 18.63 -25.63 8.21
C LEU A 759 19.05 -24.21 8.61
N ASN A 760 20.33 -23.99 8.79
CA ASN A 760 20.90 -22.69 9.14
C ASN A 760 20.58 -21.63 8.07
N ALA A 761 20.89 -21.92 6.81
CA ALA A 761 20.63 -21.02 5.70
C ALA A 761 19.13 -20.78 5.49
N MET A 762 18.32 -21.83 5.54
CA MET A 762 16.87 -21.74 5.39
C MET A 762 16.24 -20.88 6.50
N THR A 763 16.66 -21.06 7.75
CA THR A 763 16.14 -20.30 8.89
C THR A 763 16.46 -18.80 8.76
N ARG A 764 17.68 -18.46 8.33
CA ARG A 764 18.06 -17.06 8.07
C ARG A 764 17.27 -16.47 6.89
N MET A 765 17.14 -17.21 5.78
CA MET A 765 16.43 -16.74 4.59
C MET A 765 14.94 -16.48 4.85
N ILE A 766 14.28 -17.30 5.67
CA ILE A 766 12.84 -17.16 5.93
C ILE A 766 12.53 -16.25 7.12
N SER A 767 13.52 -15.85 7.91
CA SER A 767 13.31 -15.07 9.13
C SER A 767 12.64 -13.70 8.92
N PRO A 768 12.86 -12.98 7.81
CA PRO A 768 12.09 -11.77 7.56
C PRO A 768 10.58 -12.03 7.41
N ILE A 769 10.18 -13.20 6.93
CA ILE A 769 8.78 -13.58 6.70
C ILE A 769 8.19 -14.29 7.91
N LEU A 770 8.76 -15.43 8.34
CA LEU A 770 8.31 -16.23 9.50
C LEU A 770 9.08 -15.82 10.75
N ALA A 771 8.86 -14.60 11.22
CA ALA A 771 9.67 -14.00 12.27
C ALA A 771 9.69 -14.79 13.59
N TYR A 772 8.54 -15.24 14.04
CA TYR A 772 8.40 -16.01 15.28
C TYR A 772 8.92 -17.45 15.14
N THR A 773 8.56 -18.09 14.03
CA THR A 773 8.95 -19.49 13.79
C THR A 773 10.45 -19.62 13.57
N SER A 774 11.09 -18.67 12.88
CA SER A 774 12.54 -18.70 12.67
C SER A 774 13.31 -18.52 13.98
N ASP A 775 12.85 -17.67 14.88
CA ASP A 775 13.43 -17.52 16.21
C ASP A 775 13.23 -18.79 17.06
N GLU A 776 12.05 -19.43 16.94
CA GLU A 776 11.81 -20.72 17.58
C GLU A 776 12.75 -21.81 17.03
N ILE A 777 12.93 -21.94 15.70
CA ILE A 777 13.86 -22.90 15.09
C ILE A 777 15.28 -22.61 15.55
N TRP A 778 15.70 -21.34 15.51
CA TRP A 778 17.04 -20.91 15.92
C TRP A 778 17.37 -21.33 17.34
N LYS A 779 16.45 -21.18 18.26
CA LYS A 779 16.60 -21.55 19.67
C LYS A 779 16.85 -23.04 19.89
N TYR A 780 16.36 -23.92 19.01
CA TYR A 780 16.45 -25.39 19.16
C TYR A 780 17.56 -26.02 18.32
N MET A 781 18.20 -25.25 17.41
CA MET A 781 19.28 -25.81 16.60
C MET A 781 20.66 -25.65 17.28
N PRO A 782 21.65 -26.50 16.95
CA PRO A 782 23.02 -26.28 17.38
C PRO A 782 23.62 -25.06 16.66
N HIS A 783 24.55 -24.36 17.29
CA HIS A 783 25.23 -23.20 16.74
C HIS A 783 26.73 -23.38 16.70
N SER A 784 27.38 -22.86 15.64
CA SER A 784 28.81 -22.73 15.59
C SER A 784 29.28 -21.52 16.40
N SER A 785 30.56 -21.54 16.81
CA SER A 785 31.17 -20.43 17.56
C SER A 785 31.18 -19.09 16.80
N ASN A 786 30.97 -19.09 15.48
CA ASN A 786 30.91 -17.91 14.63
C ASN A 786 29.51 -17.30 14.52
N GLU A 787 28.50 -17.92 15.10
CA GLU A 787 27.10 -17.48 15.02
C GLU A 787 26.65 -16.81 16.30
N ASN A 788 25.79 -15.81 16.17
CA ASN A 788 25.08 -15.27 17.32
C ASN A 788 23.90 -16.21 17.64
N ALA A 789 24.03 -16.98 18.71
CA ALA A 789 23.00 -17.94 19.13
C ALA A 789 21.79 -17.30 19.82
N GLU A 790 21.84 -15.98 20.18
CA GLU A 790 20.78 -15.33 20.93
C GLU A 790 19.51 -15.14 20.08
N ASN A 791 19.69 -14.70 18.83
CA ASN A 791 18.57 -14.49 17.91
C ASN A 791 19.03 -14.61 16.45
N VAL A 792 18.21 -15.20 15.61
CA VAL A 792 18.49 -15.38 14.18
C VAL A 792 18.76 -14.04 13.46
N ILE A 793 18.08 -12.96 13.85
CA ILE A 793 18.16 -11.65 13.18
C ILE A 793 19.51 -10.93 13.43
N PHE A 794 20.29 -11.38 14.41
CA PHE A 794 21.63 -10.86 14.68
C PHE A 794 22.70 -11.43 13.75
N ASN A 795 22.32 -12.33 12.87
CA ASN A 795 23.19 -12.96 11.90
C ASN A 795 22.92 -12.42 10.50
N GLU A 796 23.94 -12.44 9.65
CA GLU A 796 23.79 -12.00 8.26
C GLU A 796 23.03 -13.02 7.43
N MET A 797 22.44 -12.57 6.30
CA MET A 797 21.89 -13.48 5.28
C MET A 797 22.96 -14.48 4.84
N PRO A 798 22.57 -15.75 4.57
CA PRO A 798 23.55 -16.75 4.20
C PRO A 798 24.22 -16.39 2.87
N ASN A 799 25.50 -16.71 2.76
CA ASN A 799 26.22 -16.73 1.51
C ASN A 799 26.16 -18.11 0.89
N GLN A 800 26.37 -18.21 -0.43
CA GLN A 800 26.54 -19.47 -1.09
C GLN A 800 27.74 -20.22 -0.49
N VAL A 801 27.62 -21.53 -0.32
CA VAL A 801 28.65 -22.41 0.21
C VAL A 801 29.62 -22.72 -0.91
N GLU A 802 30.92 -22.55 -0.68
CA GLU A 802 31.95 -22.93 -1.66
C GLU A 802 31.98 -24.45 -1.80
N ILE A 803 31.75 -24.93 -3.02
CA ILE A 803 31.72 -26.34 -3.36
C ILE A 803 32.28 -26.57 -4.75
N GLU A 804 33.16 -27.56 -4.86
CA GLU A 804 33.74 -27.96 -6.13
C GLU A 804 32.90 -29.08 -6.76
N THR A 805 32.39 -28.84 -7.96
CA THR A 805 31.67 -29.82 -8.80
C THR A 805 32.10 -29.62 -10.25
N ASP A 806 32.10 -30.75 -11.02
CA ASP A 806 32.31 -30.67 -12.46
C ASP A 806 31.05 -30.23 -13.21
N ALA A 807 31.17 -29.90 -14.49
CA ALA A 807 30.05 -29.42 -15.31
C ALA A 807 28.95 -30.47 -15.47
N ASP A 808 29.27 -31.75 -15.36
CA ASP A 808 28.34 -32.87 -15.54
C ASP A 808 27.63 -33.26 -14.23
N PHE A 809 28.02 -32.68 -13.12
CA PHE A 809 27.48 -33.05 -11.80
C PHE A 809 25.96 -32.86 -11.68
N MET A 810 25.45 -31.71 -12.01
CA MET A 810 24.00 -31.45 -11.93
C MET A 810 23.21 -32.18 -13.01
N PRO A 811 23.62 -32.22 -14.30
CA PRO A 811 23.00 -33.08 -15.32
C PRO A 811 22.92 -34.57 -14.90
N PHE A 812 23.97 -35.11 -14.25
CA PHE A 812 23.96 -36.47 -13.71
C PHE A 812 22.85 -36.68 -12.66
N TRP A 813 22.66 -35.77 -11.74
CA TRP A 813 21.60 -35.83 -10.74
C TRP A 813 20.20 -35.58 -11.30
N ASP A 814 20.06 -34.73 -12.29
CA ASP A 814 18.79 -34.52 -12.99
C ASP A 814 18.32 -35.79 -13.69
N GLU A 815 19.25 -36.52 -14.28
CA GLU A 815 18.97 -37.84 -14.91
C GLU A 815 18.60 -38.90 -13.87
N ILE A 816 19.24 -38.93 -12.70
CA ILE A 816 18.84 -39.80 -11.57
C ILE A 816 17.42 -39.44 -11.09
N HIS A 817 17.08 -38.17 -10.99
CA HIS A 817 15.74 -37.74 -10.61
C HIS A 817 14.68 -38.22 -11.60
N GLN A 818 14.93 -38.03 -12.89
CA GLN A 818 14.01 -38.52 -13.93
C GLN A 818 13.81 -40.02 -13.83
N LEU A 819 14.90 -40.78 -13.71
CA LEU A 819 14.87 -42.24 -13.56
C LEU A 819 14.11 -42.66 -12.29
N ARG A 820 14.30 -41.93 -11.18
CA ARG A 820 13.56 -42.19 -9.94
C ARG A 820 12.05 -42.00 -10.12
N ASP A 821 11.61 -40.98 -10.84
CA ASP A 821 10.19 -40.74 -11.09
C ASP A 821 9.57 -41.90 -11.93
N ASP A 822 10.30 -42.43 -12.89
CA ASP A 822 9.84 -43.57 -13.69
C ASP A 822 9.82 -44.87 -12.87
N VAL A 823 10.82 -45.09 -12.01
CA VAL A 823 10.83 -46.21 -11.07
C VAL A 823 9.69 -46.13 -10.07
N LYS A 824 9.39 -44.94 -9.54
CA LYS A 824 8.27 -44.72 -8.62
C LYS A 824 6.92 -45.12 -9.23
N LYS A 825 6.67 -44.77 -10.50
CA LYS A 825 5.44 -45.15 -11.19
C LYS A 825 5.28 -46.70 -11.23
N SER A 826 6.38 -47.41 -11.49
CA SER A 826 6.40 -48.87 -11.50
C SER A 826 6.19 -49.45 -10.09
N LEU A 827 6.81 -48.90 -9.06
CA LEU A 827 6.64 -49.27 -7.65
C LEU A 827 5.21 -49.08 -7.15
N GLU A 828 4.54 -47.98 -7.53
CA GLU A 828 3.16 -47.71 -7.17
C GLU A 828 2.19 -48.80 -7.66
N GLY A 829 2.44 -49.35 -8.84
CA GLY A 829 1.69 -50.47 -9.36
C GLY A 829 1.75 -51.68 -8.42
N LEU A 830 2.96 -52.13 -8.03
CA LEU A 830 3.16 -53.29 -7.14
C LEU A 830 2.62 -53.08 -5.73
N ILE A 831 2.69 -51.86 -5.22
CA ILE A 831 2.13 -51.48 -3.91
C ILE A 831 0.60 -51.52 -3.96
N LYS A 832 -0.01 -51.02 -5.04
CA LYS A 832 -1.46 -51.01 -5.25
C LYS A 832 -2.00 -52.46 -5.35
N ASP A 833 -1.28 -53.31 -6.04
CA ASP A 833 -1.61 -54.75 -6.21
C ASP A 833 -1.24 -55.59 -4.99
N LYS A 834 -0.66 -54.94 -3.93
CA LYS A 834 -0.24 -55.58 -2.67
C LYS A 834 0.83 -56.70 -2.86
N THR A 835 1.57 -56.67 -3.95
CA THR A 835 2.72 -57.58 -4.18
C THR A 835 3.87 -57.27 -3.23
N ILE A 836 4.07 -55.93 -2.98
CA ILE A 836 4.96 -55.41 -1.95
C ILE A 836 4.20 -54.46 -1.02
N LYS A 837 4.69 -54.30 0.22
CA LYS A 837 4.09 -53.36 1.21
C LYS A 837 4.78 -52.01 1.23
N SER A 838 6.03 -51.95 0.81
CA SER A 838 6.85 -50.74 0.73
C SER A 838 7.91 -50.89 -0.35
N SER A 839 8.47 -49.76 -0.81
CA SER A 839 9.55 -49.73 -1.79
C SER A 839 10.79 -50.53 -1.33
N LEU A 840 11.05 -50.57 -0.01
CA LEU A 840 12.13 -51.37 0.55
C LEU A 840 11.96 -52.88 0.39
N GLU A 841 10.82 -53.41 -0.05
CA GLU A 841 10.62 -54.84 -0.39
C GLU A 841 10.90 -55.14 -1.86
N ALA A 842 11.29 -54.12 -2.66
CA ALA A 842 11.48 -54.22 -4.09
C ALA A 842 12.96 -54.41 -4.48
N LYS A 843 13.15 -55.07 -5.61
CA LYS A 843 14.35 -55.08 -6.45
C LYS A 843 14.00 -54.41 -7.76
N VAL A 844 14.81 -53.46 -8.21
CA VAL A 844 14.67 -52.79 -9.51
C VAL A 844 15.71 -53.34 -10.47
N THR A 845 15.29 -53.79 -11.65
CA THR A 845 16.19 -54.22 -12.73
C THR A 845 16.11 -53.22 -13.85
N LEU A 846 17.23 -52.55 -14.17
CA LEU A 846 17.36 -51.58 -15.25
C LEU A 846 18.13 -52.21 -16.41
N LYS A 847 17.50 -52.25 -17.58
CA LYS A 847 18.15 -52.77 -18.79
C LYS A 847 18.28 -51.64 -19.80
N ALA A 848 19.48 -51.46 -20.33
CA ALA A 848 19.77 -50.40 -21.29
C ALA A 848 20.94 -50.78 -22.21
N SER A 849 21.14 -49.99 -23.25
CA SER A 849 22.26 -50.09 -24.17
C SER A 849 22.98 -48.74 -24.32
N GLY A 850 24.19 -48.75 -24.93
CA GLY A 850 24.93 -47.54 -25.29
C GLY A 850 25.19 -46.57 -24.15
N GLU A 851 25.00 -45.27 -24.41
CA GLU A 851 25.31 -44.22 -23.44
C GLU A 851 24.46 -44.34 -22.14
N LYS A 852 23.23 -44.81 -22.27
CA LYS A 852 22.37 -45.00 -21.10
C LYS A 852 22.88 -46.10 -20.17
N LEU A 853 23.42 -47.19 -20.73
CA LEU A 853 24.06 -48.25 -19.92
C LEU A 853 25.29 -47.72 -19.17
N GLU A 854 26.13 -46.93 -19.83
CA GLU A 854 27.29 -46.33 -19.19
C GLU A 854 26.91 -45.35 -18.06
N PHE A 855 25.85 -44.54 -18.29
CA PHE A 855 25.28 -43.70 -17.23
C PHE A 855 24.81 -44.55 -16.03
N LEU A 856 24.03 -45.61 -16.27
CA LEU A 856 23.53 -46.48 -15.21
C LEU A 856 24.67 -47.15 -14.41
N LYS A 857 25.71 -47.60 -15.05
CA LYS A 857 26.91 -48.18 -14.38
C LYS A 857 27.61 -47.11 -13.51
N LYS A 858 27.71 -45.85 -14.00
CA LYS A 858 28.28 -44.74 -13.21
C LYS A 858 27.39 -44.42 -12.01
N ALA A 859 26.08 -44.49 -12.16
CA ALA A 859 25.10 -44.13 -11.15
C ALA A 859 24.81 -45.28 -10.15
N GLU A 860 25.22 -46.52 -10.43
CA GLU A 860 24.92 -47.73 -9.63
C GLU A 860 25.09 -47.53 -8.11
N PRO A 861 26.18 -46.90 -7.62
CA PRO A 861 26.35 -46.70 -6.18
C PRO A 861 25.25 -45.88 -5.48
N GLU A 862 24.61 -44.98 -6.23
CA GLU A 862 23.60 -44.06 -5.71
C GLU A 862 22.15 -44.56 -5.93
N LEU A 863 21.89 -45.45 -6.89
CA LEU A 863 20.55 -45.79 -7.36
C LEU A 863 19.69 -46.46 -6.31
N ALA A 864 20.23 -47.44 -5.56
CA ALA A 864 19.45 -48.16 -4.53
C ALA A 864 18.96 -47.19 -3.42
N ALA A 865 19.81 -46.30 -3.00
CA ALA A 865 19.47 -45.25 -2.05
C ALA A 865 18.49 -44.23 -2.66
N ALA A 866 18.75 -43.73 -3.87
CA ALA A 866 17.91 -42.78 -4.56
C ALA A 866 16.47 -43.27 -4.78
N PHE A 867 16.30 -44.57 -5.09
CA PHE A 867 14.98 -45.22 -5.27
C PHE A 867 14.35 -45.70 -3.97
N ILE A 868 15.12 -45.78 -2.88
CA ILE A 868 14.72 -46.31 -1.58
C ILE A 868 14.25 -47.78 -1.75
N VAL A 869 15.09 -48.65 -2.37
CA VAL A 869 14.81 -50.06 -2.64
C VAL A 869 15.89 -50.94 -2.05
N SER A 870 15.61 -52.25 -1.90
CA SER A 870 16.56 -53.20 -1.34
C SER A 870 17.71 -53.55 -2.30
N ALA A 871 17.49 -53.56 -3.59
CA ALA A 871 18.51 -53.86 -4.59
C ALA A 871 18.20 -53.18 -5.93
N VAL A 872 19.27 -52.83 -6.65
CA VAL A 872 19.22 -52.46 -8.05
C VAL A 872 20.13 -53.37 -8.84
N GLU A 873 19.69 -53.86 -9.99
CA GLU A 873 20.46 -54.64 -10.92
C GLU A 873 20.51 -53.95 -12.26
N ILE A 874 21.67 -53.84 -12.87
CA ILE A 874 21.89 -53.28 -14.18
C ILE A 874 22.22 -54.39 -15.16
N ALA A 875 21.51 -54.47 -16.26
CA ALA A 875 21.71 -55.43 -17.31
C ALA A 875 21.76 -54.73 -18.69
N GLU A 876 22.46 -55.38 -19.61
CA GLU A 876 22.53 -54.93 -21.00
C GLU A 876 21.33 -55.44 -21.81
N ASN A 877 20.79 -54.66 -22.72
CA ASN A 877 19.82 -55.10 -23.73
C ASN A 877 20.16 -54.44 -25.10
N ASP A 878 19.43 -54.76 -26.13
CA ASP A 878 19.63 -54.23 -27.48
C ASP A 878 18.68 -53.05 -27.80
N GLY A 879 17.97 -52.51 -26.80
CA GLY A 879 16.92 -51.54 -27.00
C GLY A 879 16.97 -50.33 -26.11
N GLU A 880 15.81 -49.65 -25.95
CA GLU A 880 15.61 -48.54 -25.04
C GLU A 880 15.63 -48.99 -23.55
N LEU A 881 15.64 -48.01 -22.64
CA LEU A 881 15.59 -48.27 -21.19
C LEU A 881 14.34 -49.06 -20.81
N GLU A 882 14.54 -50.25 -20.24
CA GLU A 882 13.50 -51.06 -19.60
C GLU A 882 13.64 -51.01 -18.08
N ILE A 883 12.54 -50.77 -17.38
CA ILE A 883 12.45 -50.72 -15.91
C ILE A 883 11.54 -51.88 -15.49
N ALA A 884 12.12 -52.90 -14.85
CA ALA A 884 11.36 -53.97 -14.23
C ALA A 884 11.50 -53.86 -12.70
N VAL A 885 10.38 -54.09 -12.01
CA VAL A 885 10.34 -54.07 -10.54
C VAL A 885 9.74 -55.37 -10.05
N ASP A 886 10.47 -56.08 -9.19
CA ASP A 886 10.07 -57.32 -8.59
C ASP A 886 10.21 -57.28 -7.07
N LYS A 887 9.66 -58.25 -6.38
CA LYS A 887 9.92 -58.46 -4.96
C LYS A 887 11.40 -58.88 -4.74
N ALA A 888 12.09 -58.22 -3.84
CA ALA A 888 13.47 -58.54 -3.51
C ALA A 888 13.59 -59.97 -2.91
N ILE A 889 14.70 -60.63 -3.22
CA ILE A 889 15.01 -62.01 -2.77
C ILE A 889 15.73 -61.91 -1.42
N GLY A 890 15.41 -62.83 -0.48
CA GLY A 890 16.01 -62.88 0.84
C GLY A 890 15.02 -62.60 1.97
N GLU A 891 15.57 -62.39 3.17
CA GLU A 891 14.78 -62.07 4.36
C GLU A 891 14.92 -60.60 4.77
N LYS A 892 13.94 -60.12 5.53
CA LYS A 892 13.89 -58.71 5.99
C LYS A 892 14.88 -58.55 7.16
N CYS A 893 15.82 -57.61 7.03
CA CYS A 893 16.68 -57.21 8.14
C CYS A 893 15.85 -56.45 9.19
N GLU A 894 15.86 -56.93 10.43
CA GLU A 894 15.06 -56.33 11.52
C GLU A 894 15.54 -54.93 11.91
N ARG A 895 16.78 -54.49 11.53
CA ARG A 895 17.34 -53.19 11.87
C ARG A 895 17.16 -52.14 10.78
N CYS A 896 17.55 -52.41 9.52
CA CYS A 896 17.45 -51.42 8.42
C CYS A 896 16.27 -51.66 7.48
N TRP A 897 15.53 -52.76 7.66
CA TRP A 897 14.31 -53.14 6.94
C TRP A 897 14.47 -53.51 5.45
N ILE A 898 15.72 -53.50 4.92
CA ILE A 898 15.96 -53.98 3.56
C ILE A 898 15.78 -55.51 3.50
N ILE A 899 15.39 -56.05 2.38
CA ILE A 899 15.38 -57.48 2.07
C ILE A 899 16.77 -57.86 1.57
N SER A 900 17.40 -58.88 2.16
CA SER A 900 18.75 -59.30 1.74
C SER A 900 18.97 -60.79 1.96
N GLU A 901 19.62 -61.40 0.99
CA GLU A 901 20.07 -62.81 1.10
C GLU A 901 21.14 -63.00 2.18
N THR A 902 21.78 -61.93 2.66
CA THR A 902 22.78 -61.96 3.72
C THR A 902 22.20 -62.02 5.13
N VAL A 903 20.89 -61.87 5.31
CA VAL A 903 20.23 -62.12 6.60
C VAL A 903 20.36 -63.61 6.96
N GLY A 904 20.75 -63.94 8.18
CA GLY A 904 20.97 -65.29 8.65
C GLY A 904 22.41 -65.79 8.47
N THR A 905 23.30 -65.01 7.87
CA THR A 905 24.70 -65.46 7.66
C THR A 905 25.61 -65.18 8.84
N ASP A 906 25.24 -64.33 9.78
CA ASP A 906 26.00 -64.01 10.98
C ASP A 906 25.40 -64.70 12.21
N SER A 907 26.23 -65.48 12.93
CA SER A 907 25.79 -66.25 14.09
C SER A 907 25.46 -65.42 15.33
N GLU A 908 26.03 -64.19 15.46
CA GLU A 908 25.79 -63.34 16.60
C GLU A 908 24.52 -62.50 16.36
N HIS A 909 24.22 -62.15 15.07
CA HIS A 909 23.08 -61.34 14.66
C HIS A 909 22.31 -62.04 13.49
N PRO A 910 21.66 -63.19 13.74
CA PRO A 910 21.05 -63.94 12.66
C PRO A 910 19.85 -63.29 11.93
N HIS A 911 19.30 -62.23 12.49
CA HIS A 911 18.18 -61.43 11.90
C HIS A 911 18.65 -60.16 11.20
N LEU A 912 19.95 -59.96 11.06
CA LEU A 912 20.51 -58.78 10.43
C LEU A 912 21.21 -59.09 9.12
N CYS A 913 21.17 -58.14 8.18
CA CYS A 913 21.99 -58.18 6.98
C CYS A 913 23.47 -57.90 7.30
N LYS A 914 24.37 -58.29 6.40
CA LYS A 914 25.83 -58.16 6.55
C LYS A 914 26.25 -56.73 6.90
N ARG A 915 25.65 -55.71 6.30
CA ARG A 915 25.92 -54.29 6.60
C ARG A 915 25.59 -53.97 8.06
N CYS A 916 24.40 -54.31 8.53
CA CYS A 916 24.01 -54.06 9.92
C CYS A 916 24.86 -54.83 10.93
N CYS A 917 25.27 -56.07 10.63
CA CYS A 917 26.23 -56.80 11.48
C CYS A 917 27.57 -56.08 11.57
N SER A 918 28.13 -55.57 10.46
CA SER A 918 29.39 -54.83 10.48
C SER A 918 29.31 -53.48 11.21
N ILE A 919 28.14 -52.82 11.24
CA ILE A 919 27.92 -51.57 11.99
C ILE A 919 27.88 -51.85 13.51
N LEU A 920 27.34 -52.98 13.95
CA LEU A 920 27.24 -53.31 15.37
C LEU A 920 28.53 -53.89 15.97
N LYS A 921 29.41 -54.49 15.14
CA LYS A 921 30.77 -54.87 15.48
C LYS A 921 31.70 -53.67 15.50
#